data_2c0b72b1a15a2ba3b919e8e9d273d7dd
#
_entry.id   2c0b72b1a15a2ba3b919e8e9d273d7dd
#
_cell.length_a   1.000
_cell.length_b   1.000
_cell.length_c   1.000
_cell.angle_alpha   90.00
_cell.angle_beta   90.00
_cell.angle_gamma   90.00
#
_symmetry.space_group_name_H-M   'P 1'
#
loop_
_entity.id
_entity.type
_entity.pdbx_description
1 polymer ?
#
loop_
_entity_poly.entity_id
_entity_poly.type
_entity_poly.pdbx_seq_one_letter_code
_entity_poly.pdbx_strand_id
1 'polypeptide(L)'
;MSSSVKVKVQSFGRFLSNMVMPNIGAFIAWGIITALFIPTGWIPNETLAKLVGPMITYLLPLLIGFTGGRLVGGDRGGVVGAITTMGVIVGADMPMFLGAMIAGPLGGWAIKSFDRAIDGKIKSGFEMLVNNFSAGIIGMILALLAFLAIGPLVEGLSHILAAGVNLMVQNNLLPLTSIFVEPAKILFLNNAINHGIFSPLGIQQASEAGKSIFFLIEANPGPGMGVLMAYMFFGRGSAKQSAGGAAIIHFLGGIHEIYFPYVLMAPRLLLAVILGGMTGVFTLTVLNGGLVSPASPGSILAVLAMTPKGAYFANIAAIAAAFAVSFVVSAILLKTSKVKEDDDIEAATQRMHEMKAQSKGQSVAGAPVASDAMSVELHHVRKIIVACDAGMGSSAMGASVLRKKVQDAGLSNVSVTNTAINALPGDVDLVITHRDLTERAIRQAPHAQHISLNNFLDSALYSTLTERLVAANRSDVHRQTVTTALSDSYDEGNAHLFKLGADNVFLGLTASNKEQAIRFAGEQLVKGGYVEPEYVDAMLAREKLTPTYLGESIAVPHGTVEAKDRVLKTGVVFCQYPAGVLFGEEPDDVARLVIGIAARNNEHIQVITSLTNALDDDSVIEKLANTTRVQEVLDLLSGKPAVA
;
A
#
# COMPACT_ATOMS: atom_id res chain seq x y z
N MET A 1 -25.12 10.65 14.83
CA MET A 1 -23.95 11.52 14.57
C MET A 1 -24.05 12.01 13.13
N SER A 2 -23.89 13.30 12.87
CA SER A 2 -23.82 13.80 11.50
C SER A 2 -22.61 13.22 10.78
N SER A 3 -22.67 12.99 9.46
CA SER A 3 -21.58 12.43 8.67
C SER A 3 -20.26 13.23 8.83
N SER A 4 -20.35 14.54 9.04
CA SER A 4 -19.20 15.42 9.23
C SER A 4 -18.49 15.20 10.57
N VAL A 5 -19.18 14.89 11.65
CA VAL A 5 -18.60 14.58 12.97
C VAL A 5 -17.88 13.22 12.91
N LYS A 6 -18.51 12.21 12.30
CA LYS A 6 -17.90 10.89 12.08
C LYS A 6 -16.57 11.01 11.33
N VAL A 7 -16.54 11.76 10.23
CA VAL A 7 -15.32 11.99 9.43
C VAL A 7 -14.22 12.69 10.24
N LYS A 8 -14.57 13.70 11.04
CA LYS A 8 -13.59 14.38 11.90
C LYS A 8 -12.98 13.46 12.95
N VAL A 9 -13.79 12.61 13.60
CA VAL A 9 -13.30 11.64 14.59
C VAL A 9 -12.39 10.61 13.94
N GLN A 10 -12.75 10.12 12.77
CA GLN A 10 -11.92 9.17 12.02
C GLN A 10 -10.61 9.80 11.56
N SER A 11 -10.62 11.05 11.10
CA SER A 11 -9.41 11.80 10.70
C SER A 11 -8.48 12.02 11.89
N PHE A 12 -9.04 12.36 13.05
CA PHE A 12 -8.28 12.50 14.29
C PHE A 12 -7.65 11.17 14.72
N GLY A 13 -8.41 10.08 14.66
CA GLY A 13 -7.89 8.75 14.98
C GLY A 13 -6.76 8.30 14.06
N ARG A 14 -6.84 8.62 12.75
CA ARG A 14 -5.73 8.37 11.81
C ARG A 14 -4.50 9.19 12.15
N PHE A 15 -4.67 10.43 12.54
CA PHE A 15 -3.57 11.28 12.96
C PHE A 15 -2.86 10.70 14.19
N LEU A 16 -3.59 10.24 15.20
CA LEU A 16 -3.03 9.55 16.36
C LEU A 16 -2.30 8.26 15.96
N SER A 17 -2.92 7.45 15.12
CA SER A 17 -2.31 6.22 14.61
C SER A 17 -1.00 6.47 13.84
N ASN A 18 -0.95 7.52 13.04
CA ASN A 18 0.24 7.87 12.26
C ASN A 18 1.43 8.32 13.14
N MET A 19 1.20 8.71 14.37
CA MET A 19 2.26 8.97 15.35
C MET A 19 2.84 7.69 15.97
N VAL A 20 2.01 6.66 16.13
CA VAL A 20 2.37 5.41 16.83
C VAL A 20 2.90 4.34 15.86
N MET A 21 2.20 4.14 14.76
CA MET A 21 2.47 3.03 13.82
C MET A 21 3.90 2.98 13.28
N PRO A 22 4.54 4.08 12.87
CA PRO A 22 5.94 4.03 12.41
C PRO A 22 6.92 3.56 13.50
N ASN A 23 6.53 3.69 14.76
CA ASN A 23 7.37 3.41 15.92
C ASN A 23 7.05 2.05 16.59
N ILE A 24 6.17 1.26 15.99
CA ILE A 24 5.75 -0.04 16.58
C ILE A 24 6.92 -0.97 16.85
N GLY A 25 7.95 -0.98 16.00
CA GLY A 25 9.16 -1.77 16.24
C GLY A 25 9.83 -1.47 17.57
N ALA A 26 9.86 -0.21 18.00
CA ALA A 26 10.41 0.17 19.30
C ALA A 26 9.55 -0.32 20.49
N PHE A 27 8.21 -0.29 20.33
CA PHE A 27 7.30 -0.86 21.33
C PHE A 27 7.48 -2.37 21.47
N ILE A 28 7.61 -3.08 20.36
CA ILE A 28 7.86 -4.52 20.34
C ILE A 28 9.21 -4.82 21.02
N ALA A 29 10.26 -4.08 20.69
CA ALA A 29 11.58 -4.26 21.32
C ALA A 29 11.52 -4.06 22.83
N TRP A 30 10.87 -2.98 23.30
CA TRP A 30 10.66 -2.76 24.73
C TRP A 30 9.87 -3.90 25.36
N GLY A 31 8.80 -4.36 24.74
CA GLY A 31 7.96 -5.45 25.23
C GLY A 31 8.74 -6.76 25.38
N ILE A 32 9.54 -7.13 24.38
CA ILE A 32 10.38 -8.35 24.40
C ILE A 32 11.47 -8.23 25.50
N ILE A 33 12.17 -7.12 25.57
CA ILE A 33 13.19 -6.88 26.62
C ILE A 33 12.56 -6.99 28.01
N THR A 34 11.39 -6.38 28.20
CA THR A 34 10.65 -6.44 29.45
C THR A 34 10.27 -7.89 29.80
N ALA A 35 9.68 -8.63 28.85
CA ALA A 35 9.27 -10.01 29.06
C ALA A 35 10.44 -10.96 29.39
N LEU A 36 11.62 -10.68 28.85
CA LEU A 36 12.81 -11.53 29.05
C LEU A 36 13.52 -11.23 30.36
N PHE A 37 13.79 -9.98 30.68
CA PHE A 37 14.85 -9.61 31.65
C PHE A 37 14.36 -9.05 32.97
N ILE A 38 13.09 -8.70 33.14
CA ILE A 38 12.55 -8.30 34.45
C ILE A 38 12.65 -9.47 35.47
N PRO A 39 12.60 -9.22 36.78
CA PRO A 39 12.75 -10.30 37.79
C PRO A 39 11.76 -11.45 37.62
N THR A 40 10.57 -11.21 37.10
CA THR A 40 9.53 -12.20 36.81
C THR A 40 9.56 -12.69 35.37
N GLY A 41 10.54 -12.31 34.57
CA GLY A 41 10.66 -12.66 33.17
C GLY A 41 11.21 -14.07 32.92
N TRP A 42 11.37 -14.38 31.62
CA TRP A 42 11.89 -15.69 31.18
C TRP A 42 13.35 -15.92 31.50
N ILE A 43 14.18 -14.88 31.39
CA ILE A 43 15.63 -14.93 31.61
C ILE A 43 16.01 -13.70 32.47
N PRO A 44 15.69 -13.66 33.76
CA PRO A 44 15.94 -12.49 34.60
C PRO A 44 17.39 -12.06 34.57
N ASN A 45 17.65 -10.77 34.31
CA ASN A 45 18.97 -10.18 34.26
C ASN A 45 18.89 -8.70 34.67
N GLU A 46 19.40 -8.36 35.84
CA GLU A 46 19.33 -7.00 36.38
C GLU A 46 20.06 -5.97 35.50
N THR A 47 21.16 -6.35 34.85
CA THR A 47 21.95 -5.44 34.02
C THR A 47 21.19 -5.09 32.72
N LEU A 48 20.64 -6.09 32.06
CA LEU A 48 19.88 -5.90 30.82
C LEU A 48 18.50 -5.27 31.08
N ALA A 49 17.89 -5.56 32.22
CA ALA A 49 16.63 -4.94 32.62
C ALA A 49 16.74 -3.42 32.84
N LYS A 50 17.94 -2.86 32.96
CA LYS A 50 18.14 -1.40 33.02
C LYS A 50 17.69 -0.66 31.76
N LEU A 51 17.52 -1.34 30.62
CA LEU A 51 16.98 -0.77 29.40
C LEU A 51 15.48 -0.48 29.50
N VAL A 52 14.74 -1.22 30.29
CA VAL A 52 13.27 -1.14 30.38
C VAL A 52 12.80 0.27 30.77
N GLY A 53 13.30 0.81 31.85
CA GLY A 53 12.94 2.13 32.38
C GLY A 53 13.17 3.26 31.37
N PRO A 54 14.40 3.46 30.89
CA PRO A 54 14.73 4.50 29.93
C PRO A 54 13.97 4.38 28.61
N MET A 55 13.73 3.18 28.11
CA MET A 55 12.97 3.00 26.87
C MET A 55 11.52 3.47 27.01
N ILE A 56 10.83 3.08 28.07
CA ILE A 56 9.43 3.47 28.26
C ILE A 56 9.28 4.93 28.67
N THR A 57 10.20 5.46 29.45
CA THR A 57 10.13 6.82 29.97
C THR A 57 10.55 7.85 28.92
N TYR A 58 11.60 7.59 28.16
CA TYR A 58 12.20 8.56 27.24
C TYR A 58 12.05 8.17 25.77
N LEU A 59 12.54 6.99 25.38
CA LEU A 59 12.64 6.63 23.96
C LEU A 59 11.28 6.61 23.29
N LEU A 60 10.32 5.84 23.81
CA LEU A 60 9.03 5.65 23.17
C LEU A 60 8.23 6.97 23.08
N PRO A 61 8.09 7.77 24.16
CA PRO A 61 7.44 9.07 24.05
C PRO A 61 8.16 10.04 23.11
N LEU A 62 9.50 10.06 23.10
CA LEU A 62 10.27 10.92 22.18
C LEU A 62 10.06 10.54 20.71
N LEU A 63 9.99 9.24 20.40
CA LEU A 63 9.68 8.78 19.04
C LEU A 63 8.30 9.21 18.60
N ILE A 64 7.30 9.12 19.48
CA ILE A 64 5.94 9.59 19.21
C ILE A 64 5.92 11.10 18.99
N GLY A 65 6.57 11.85 19.87
CA GLY A 65 6.65 13.31 19.78
C GLY A 65 7.39 13.78 18.54
N PHE A 66 8.49 13.15 18.19
CA PHE A 66 9.22 13.40 16.95
C PHE A 66 8.33 13.14 15.72
N THR A 67 7.70 11.98 15.68
CA THR A 67 6.81 11.60 14.56
C THR A 67 5.62 12.57 14.44
N GLY A 68 4.99 12.93 15.57
CA GLY A 68 3.89 13.89 15.60
C GLY A 68 4.30 15.29 15.14
N GLY A 69 5.46 15.77 15.56
CA GLY A 69 6.02 17.03 15.11
C GLY A 69 6.38 17.02 13.62
N ARG A 70 6.92 15.91 13.13
CA ARG A 70 7.25 15.71 11.72
C ARG A 70 6.00 15.68 10.83
N LEU A 71 4.93 15.06 11.27
CA LEU A 71 3.65 15.05 10.55
C LEU A 71 3.07 16.44 10.33
N VAL A 72 3.30 17.36 11.26
CA VAL A 72 2.76 18.72 11.21
C VAL A 72 3.72 19.70 10.57
N GLY A 73 4.99 19.67 10.94
CA GLY A 73 6.00 20.69 10.58
C GLY A 73 7.20 20.17 9.79
N GLY A 74 7.15 18.96 9.22
CA GLY A 74 8.28 18.36 8.51
C GLY A 74 9.43 17.97 9.46
N ASP A 75 10.64 17.79 8.92
CA ASP A 75 11.79 17.32 9.72
C ASP A 75 12.16 18.29 10.86
N ARG A 76 12.09 19.59 10.61
CA ARG A 76 12.27 20.62 11.64
C ARG A 76 11.21 20.52 12.73
N GLY A 77 9.95 20.27 12.34
CA GLY A 77 8.83 20.01 13.25
C GLY A 77 9.06 18.79 14.12
N GLY A 78 9.70 17.75 13.57
CA GLY A 78 10.08 16.55 14.33
C GLY A 78 11.07 16.86 15.45
N VAL A 79 12.10 17.61 15.16
CA VAL A 79 13.11 18.01 16.15
C VAL A 79 12.49 18.87 17.25
N VAL A 80 11.74 19.90 16.92
CA VAL A 80 11.06 20.77 17.89
C VAL A 80 10.01 20.01 18.69
N GLY A 81 9.29 19.09 18.05
CA GLY A 81 8.34 18.19 18.69
C GLY A 81 9.00 17.27 19.73
N ALA A 82 10.16 16.73 19.43
CA ALA A 82 10.94 15.92 20.38
C ALA A 82 11.43 16.75 21.58
N ILE A 83 11.93 17.96 21.33
CA ILE A 83 12.39 18.87 22.41
C ILE A 83 11.21 19.22 23.33
N THR A 84 10.07 19.58 22.77
CA THR A 84 8.85 19.90 23.52
C THR A 84 8.38 18.69 24.34
N THR A 85 8.41 17.50 23.74
CA THR A 85 8.03 16.24 24.40
C THR A 85 8.94 15.93 25.59
N MET A 86 10.24 16.23 25.51
CA MET A 86 11.15 16.04 26.64
C MET A 86 10.73 16.90 27.85
N GLY A 87 10.24 18.11 27.61
CA GLY A 87 9.69 18.95 28.68
C GLY A 87 8.49 18.28 29.37
N VAL A 88 7.59 17.70 28.60
CA VAL A 88 6.44 16.95 29.14
C VAL A 88 6.90 15.72 29.94
N ILE A 89 7.83 14.96 29.42
CA ILE A 89 8.36 13.74 30.06
C ILE A 89 8.93 14.05 31.45
N VAL A 90 9.79 15.05 31.54
CA VAL A 90 10.47 15.42 32.79
C VAL A 90 9.52 16.06 33.79
N GLY A 91 8.46 16.72 33.30
CA GLY A 91 7.44 17.36 34.12
C GLY A 91 6.39 16.41 34.71
N ALA A 92 6.50 15.10 34.51
CA ALA A 92 5.52 14.11 34.96
C ALA A 92 6.19 12.86 35.57
N ASP A 93 5.50 12.18 36.46
CA ASP A 93 5.98 10.98 37.16
C ASP A 93 5.51 9.67 36.51
N MET A 94 4.85 9.74 35.35
CA MET A 94 4.33 8.58 34.62
C MET A 94 4.81 8.59 33.17
N PRO A 95 4.75 7.45 32.45
CA PRO A 95 5.02 7.41 31.01
C PRO A 95 4.09 8.36 30.24
N MET A 96 4.65 9.29 29.48
CA MET A 96 3.90 10.40 28.87
C MET A 96 3.62 10.19 27.40
N PHE A 97 2.87 9.14 27.07
CA PHE A 97 2.45 8.88 25.69
C PHE A 97 1.41 9.88 25.19
N LEU A 98 0.36 10.14 25.98
CA LEU A 98 -0.62 11.18 25.69
C LEU A 98 0.04 12.55 25.61
N GLY A 99 0.96 12.83 26.52
CA GLY A 99 1.74 14.06 26.51
C GLY A 99 2.55 14.21 25.23
N ALA A 100 3.19 13.16 24.75
CA ALA A 100 3.93 13.15 23.51
C ALA A 100 3.03 13.37 22.30
N MET A 101 1.85 12.77 22.29
CA MET A 101 0.84 12.95 21.22
C MET A 101 0.32 14.39 21.12
N ILE A 102 0.39 15.15 22.19
CA ILE A 102 0.01 16.57 22.23
C ILE A 102 1.22 17.45 21.95
N ALA A 103 2.33 17.22 22.65
CA ALA A 103 3.52 18.04 22.58
C ALA A 103 4.24 17.98 21.24
N GLY A 104 4.29 16.81 20.62
CA GLY A 104 4.93 16.64 19.31
C GLY A 104 4.30 17.50 18.22
N PRO A 105 3.00 17.35 17.95
CA PRO A 105 2.27 18.19 17.00
C PRO A 105 2.31 19.67 17.33
N LEU A 106 2.25 20.03 18.61
CA LEU A 106 2.36 21.42 19.06
C LEU A 106 3.71 22.03 18.68
N GLY A 107 4.80 21.31 18.90
CA GLY A 107 6.13 21.72 18.48
C GLY A 107 6.25 21.87 16.96
N GLY A 108 5.70 20.90 16.22
CA GLY A 108 5.65 20.96 14.76
C GLY A 108 4.83 22.15 14.24
N TRP A 109 3.70 22.43 14.85
CA TRP A 109 2.88 23.58 14.51
C TRP A 109 3.59 24.91 14.79
N ALA A 110 4.24 25.04 15.92
CA ALA A 110 4.93 26.26 16.30
C ALA A 110 6.06 26.60 15.33
N ILE A 111 6.90 25.64 14.98
CA ILE A 111 7.99 25.87 14.01
C ILE A 111 7.46 26.11 12.60
N LYS A 112 6.42 25.42 12.19
CA LYS A 112 5.77 25.64 10.90
C LYS A 112 5.16 27.06 10.80
N SER A 113 4.53 27.53 11.87
CA SER A 113 3.96 28.88 11.94
C SER A 113 5.06 29.95 11.89
N PHE A 114 6.18 29.72 12.57
CA PHE A 114 7.33 30.60 12.50
C PHE A 114 7.92 30.63 11.09
N ASP A 115 8.12 29.48 10.46
CA ASP A 115 8.68 29.39 9.10
C ASP A 115 7.81 30.13 8.08
N ARG A 116 6.49 30.05 8.21
CA ARG A 116 5.56 30.83 7.37
C ARG A 116 5.68 32.33 7.60
N ALA A 117 5.88 32.76 8.85
CA ALA A 117 5.96 34.18 9.19
C ALA A 117 7.24 34.87 8.63
N ILE A 118 8.31 34.09 8.46
CA ILE A 118 9.62 34.58 7.98
C ILE A 118 9.91 34.21 6.53
N ASP A 119 9.01 33.50 5.86
CA ASP A 119 9.19 33.07 4.48
C ASP A 119 9.45 34.28 3.55
N GLY A 120 10.50 34.16 2.75
CA GLY A 120 10.95 35.21 1.87
C GLY A 120 11.59 36.43 2.54
N LYS A 121 11.70 36.49 3.87
CA LYS A 121 12.27 37.62 4.63
C LYS A 121 13.73 37.44 5.04
N ILE A 122 14.26 36.23 4.89
CA ILE A 122 15.64 35.90 5.27
C ILE A 122 16.58 36.32 4.14
N LYS A 123 17.62 37.08 4.48
CA LYS A 123 18.67 37.43 3.52
C LYS A 123 19.50 36.19 3.16
N SER A 124 19.90 36.12 1.89
CA SER A 124 20.77 35.08 1.39
C SER A 124 22.03 34.90 2.26
N GLY A 125 22.36 33.67 2.62
CA GLY A 125 23.48 33.30 3.46
C GLY A 125 23.16 33.19 4.97
N PHE A 126 21.99 33.66 5.41
CA PHE A 126 21.57 33.56 6.81
C PHE A 126 20.57 32.44 7.08
N GLU A 127 20.16 31.66 6.05
CA GLU A 127 19.13 30.65 6.15
C GLU A 127 19.48 29.58 7.18
N MET A 128 20.72 29.08 7.17
CA MET A 128 21.16 28.03 8.10
C MET A 128 21.17 28.54 9.54
N LEU A 129 21.67 29.78 9.76
CA LEU A 129 21.67 30.37 11.08
C LEU A 129 20.25 30.52 11.63
N VAL A 130 19.35 31.12 10.86
CA VAL A 130 17.96 31.32 11.26
C VAL A 130 17.25 29.99 11.48
N ASN A 131 17.46 29.01 10.61
CA ASN A 131 16.84 27.69 10.73
C ASN A 131 17.27 26.94 12.00
N ASN A 132 18.55 26.92 12.30
CA ASN A 132 19.06 26.20 13.47
C ASN A 132 18.68 26.91 14.78
N PHE A 133 18.87 28.22 14.85
CA PHE A 133 18.55 28.97 16.07
C PHE A 133 17.05 29.08 16.31
N SER A 134 16.21 29.21 15.28
CA SER A 134 14.77 29.24 15.45
C SER A 134 14.24 27.92 16.02
N ALA A 135 14.71 26.79 15.50
CA ALA A 135 14.35 25.47 16.05
C ALA A 135 14.79 25.31 17.50
N GLY A 136 16.02 25.70 17.81
CA GLY A 136 16.56 25.64 19.17
C GLY A 136 15.81 26.56 20.16
N ILE A 137 15.57 27.80 19.80
CA ILE A 137 14.91 28.79 20.68
C ILE A 137 13.43 28.43 20.88
N ILE A 138 12.70 28.12 19.82
CA ILE A 138 11.30 27.73 19.91
C ILE A 138 11.17 26.41 20.67
N GLY A 139 12.03 25.45 20.41
CA GLY A 139 12.09 24.19 21.15
C GLY A 139 12.35 24.41 22.64
N MET A 140 13.29 25.28 22.98
CA MET A 140 13.58 25.66 24.39
C MET A 140 12.36 26.25 25.06
N ILE A 141 11.72 27.25 24.47
CA ILE A 141 10.54 27.92 25.02
C ILE A 141 9.42 26.90 25.23
N LEU A 142 9.14 26.08 24.25
CA LEU A 142 8.08 25.07 24.33
C LEU A 142 8.40 23.96 25.34
N ALA A 143 9.68 23.56 25.46
CA ALA A 143 10.08 22.59 26.47
C ALA A 143 9.89 23.13 27.89
N LEU A 144 10.22 24.38 28.15
CA LEU A 144 10.00 25.02 29.44
C LEU A 144 8.50 25.17 29.75
N LEU A 145 7.70 25.60 28.79
CA LEU A 145 6.24 25.68 28.95
C LEU A 145 5.61 24.30 29.15
N ALA A 146 6.09 23.29 28.41
CA ALA A 146 5.63 21.90 28.55
C ALA A 146 5.95 21.34 29.93
N PHE A 147 7.15 21.60 30.44
CA PHE A 147 7.54 21.19 31.78
C PHE A 147 6.67 21.83 32.87
N LEU A 148 6.40 23.14 32.76
CA LEU A 148 5.69 23.90 33.80
C LEU A 148 4.17 23.72 33.75
N ALA A 149 3.58 23.60 32.56
CA ALA A 149 2.13 23.64 32.38
C ALA A 149 1.53 22.40 31.72
N ILE A 150 2.10 21.94 30.59
CA ILE A 150 1.53 20.84 29.81
C ILE A 150 1.70 19.51 30.53
N GLY A 151 2.87 19.24 31.08
CA GLY A 151 3.15 18.00 31.82
C GLY A 151 2.13 17.77 32.94
N PRO A 152 2.00 18.69 33.92
CA PRO A 152 1.03 18.55 35.00
C PRO A 152 -0.43 18.45 34.52
N LEU A 153 -0.81 19.18 33.48
CA LEU A 153 -2.18 19.12 32.92
C LEU A 153 -2.48 17.73 32.33
N VAL A 154 -1.57 17.19 31.52
CA VAL A 154 -1.74 15.87 30.89
C VAL A 154 -1.66 14.77 31.93
N GLU A 155 -0.82 14.91 32.94
CA GLU A 155 -0.75 13.99 34.07
C GLU A 155 -2.09 13.94 34.83
N GLY A 156 -2.68 15.10 35.12
CA GLY A 156 -4.00 15.18 35.72
C GLY A 156 -5.10 14.52 34.89
N LEU A 157 -5.09 14.75 33.56
CA LEU A 157 -6.01 14.10 32.63
C LEU A 157 -5.79 12.57 32.59
N SER A 158 -4.55 12.12 32.58
CA SER A 158 -4.22 10.70 32.59
C SER A 158 -4.68 10.02 33.89
N HIS A 159 -4.57 10.68 35.03
CA HIS A 159 -5.10 10.18 36.29
C HIS A 159 -6.64 10.06 36.30
N ILE A 160 -7.33 11.01 35.70
CA ILE A 160 -8.81 10.95 35.57
C ILE A 160 -9.20 9.76 34.70
N LEU A 161 -8.53 9.56 33.55
CA LEU A 161 -8.78 8.43 32.67
C LEU A 161 -8.48 7.09 33.36
N ALA A 162 -7.36 6.99 34.07
CA ALA A 162 -6.98 5.80 34.83
C ALA A 162 -8.01 5.50 35.95
N ALA A 163 -8.50 6.52 36.66
CA ALA A 163 -9.54 6.37 37.68
C ALA A 163 -10.85 5.85 37.06
N GLY A 164 -11.24 6.37 35.89
CA GLY A 164 -12.42 5.89 35.16
C GLY A 164 -12.31 4.42 34.75
N VAL A 165 -11.16 4.03 34.26
CA VAL A 165 -10.87 2.63 33.89
C VAL A 165 -10.87 1.72 35.12
N ASN A 166 -10.24 2.14 36.22
CA ASN A 166 -10.22 1.37 37.46
C ASN A 166 -11.64 1.17 38.00
N LEU A 167 -12.49 2.18 37.90
CA LEU A 167 -13.91 2.06 38.27
C LEU A 167 -14.62 1.00 37.43
N MET A 168 -14.38 0.96 36.13
CA MET A 168 -14.93 -0.07 35.23
C MET A 168 -14.41 -1.48 35.58
N VAL A 169 -13.13 -1.62 35.86
CA VAL A 169 -12.52 -2.90 36.27
C VAL A 169 -13.09 -3.39 37.58
N GLN A 170 -13.17 -2.53 38.59
CA GLN A 170 -13.71 -2.87 39.95
C GLN A 170 -15.17 -3.29 39.90
N ASN A 171 -15.97 -2.73 39.01
CA ASN A 171 -17.38 -3.08 38.85
C ASN A 171 -17.64 -4.16 37.78
N ASN A 172 -16.60 -4.83 37.28
CA ASN A 172 -16.66 -5.82 36.20
C ASN A 172 -17.35 -5.32 34.91
N LEU A 173 -17.24 -4.03 34.63
CA LEU A 173 -17.86 -3.38 33.46
C LEU A 173 -16.95 -3.38 32.22
N LEU A 174 -15.69 -3.78 32.35
CA LEU A 174 -14.73 -3.74 31.26
C LEU A 174 -15.15 -4.57 30.02
N PRO A 175 -15.81 -5.74 30.14
CA PRO A 175 -16.37 -6.46 29.00
C PRO A 175 -17.35 -5.63 28.17
N LEU A 176 -18.07 -4.68 28.78
CA LEU A 176 -19.02 -3.81 28.08
C LEU A 176 -18.35 -2.88 27.06
N THR A 177 -17.04 -2.67 27.15
CA THR A 177 -16.28 -1.88 26.15
C THR A 177 -16.43 -2.45 24.74
N SER A 178 -16.63 -3.76 24.60
CA SER A 178 -16.81 -4.42 23.32
C SER A 178 -18.07 -4.00 22.57
N ILE A 179 -19.08 -3.47 23.28
CA ILE A 179 -20.30 -2.90 22.68
C ILE A 179 -19.94 -1.70 21.77
N PHE A 180 -18.90 -0.95 22.13
CA PHE A 180 -18.42 0.20 21.38
C PHE A 180 -17.25 -0.15 20.46
N VAL A 181 -16.33 -0.97 20.93
CA VAL A 181 -15.09 -1.33 20.22
C VAL A 181 -15.38 -2.14 18.96
N GLU A 182 -16.18 -3.18 19.04
CA GLU A 182 -16.42 -4.07 17.90
C GLU A 182 -17.17 -3.37 16.75
N PRO A 183 -18.26 -2.63 16.98
CA PRO A 183 -18.85 -1.81 15.92
C PRO A 183 -17.92 -0.72 15.39
N ALA A 184 -17.11 -0.13 16.25
CA ALA A 184 -16.18 0.92 15.86
C ALA A 184 -15.09 0.41 14.89
N LYS A 185 -14.63 -0.83 15.03
CA LYS A 185 -13.74 -1.48 14.06
C LYS A 185 -14.34 -1.46 12.66
N ILE A 186 -15.57 -1.93 12.53
CA ILE A 186 -16.28 -2.00 11.23
C ILE A 186 -16.51 -0.59 10.64
N LEU A 187 -16.60 0.44 11.48
CA LEU A 187 -16.74 1.84 11.07
C LEU A 187 -15.41 2.56 10.86
N PHE A 188 -14.28 1.86 10.84
CA PHE A 188 -12.93 2.42 10.71
C PHE A 188 -12.52 3.42 11.80
N LEU A 189 -13.04 3.22 13.03
CA LEU A 189 -12.64 3.97 14.22
C LEU A 189 -11.63 3.20 15.10
N ASN A 190 -11.25 2.00 14.69
CA ASN A 190 -10.33 1.13 15.44
C ASN A 190 -9.00 1.83 15.77
N ASN A 191 -8.41 2.55 14.82
CA ASN A 191 -7.16 3.26 15.05
C ASN A 191 -7.29 4.38 16.09
N ALA A 192 -8.41 5.11 16.11
CA ALA A 192 -8.68 6.12 17.10
C ALA A 192 -8.78 5.53 18.52
N ILE A 193 -9.45 4.39 18.65
CA ILE A 193 -9.65 3.71 19.92
C ILE A 193 -8.36 3.02 20.36
N ASN A 194 -7.73 2.24 19.48
CA ASN A 194 -6.55 1.46 19.83
C ASN A 194 -5.36 2.36 20.16
N HIS A 195 -4.99 3.26 19.25
CA HIS A 195 -3.80 4.10 19.43
C HIS A 195 -4.07 5.36 20.24
N GLY A 196 -5.30 5.87 20.24
CA GLY A 196 -5.67 7.05 21.00
C GLY A 196 -6.02 6.78 22.46
N ILE A 197 -6.52 5.60 22.78
CA ILE A 197 -7.02 5.26 24.12
C ILE A 197 -6.30 4.04 24.69
N PHE A 198 -6.41 2.89 24.04
CA PHE A 198 -5.93 1.63 24.61
C PHE A 198 -4.41 1.52 24.68
N SER A 199 -3.69 1.97 23.67
CA SER A 199 -2.23 1.92 23.71
C SER A 199 -1.65 2.78 24.83
N PRO A 200 -2.00 4.06 25.00
CA PRO A 200 -1.51 4.86 26.12
C PRO A 200 -1.86 4.29 27.48
N LEU A 201 -3.11 3.88 27.69
CA LEU A 201 -3.55 3.29 28.97
C LEU A 201 -2.87 1.92 29.22
N GLY A 202 -2.75 1.13 28.18
CA GLY A 202 -2.08 -0.17 28.26
C GLY A 202 -0.62 -0.06 28.60
N ILE A 203 0.07 0.91 28.04
CA ILE A 203 1.49 1.15 28.34
C ILE A 203 1.67 1.59 29.79
N GLN A 204 0.82 2.49 30.28
CA GLN A 204 0.83 2.88 31.67
C GLN A 204 0.61 1.67 32.59
N GLN A 205 -0.40 0.87 32.34
CA GLN A 205 -0.69 -0.33 33.11
C GLN A 205 0.44 -1.36 33.03
N ALA A 206 1.01 -1.57 31.84
CA ALA A 206 2.12 -2.51 31.67
C ALA A 206 3.41 -2.05 32.36
N SER A 207 3.66 -0.73 32.46
CA SER A 207 4.80 -0.20 33.23
C SER A 207 4.69 -0.46 34.73
N GLU A 208 3.48 -0.50 35.26
CA GLU A 208 3.21 -0.74 36.69
C GLU A 208 3.07 -2.23 37.01
N ALA A 209 2.34 -2.99 36.19
CA ALA A 209 1.95 -4.37 36.44
C ALA A 209 2.65 -5.42 35.56
N GLY A 210 3.51 -5.01 34.63
CA GLY A 210 4.23 -5.87 33.70
C GLY A 210 3.41 -6.35 32.49
N LYS A 211 2.12 -6.10 32.45
CA LYS A 211 1.23 -6.44 31.35
C LYS A 211 -0.05 -5.61 31.39
N SER A 212 -0.76 -5.57 30.24
CA SER A 212 -2.05 -4.91 30.15
C SER A 212 -3.04 -5.67 29.27
N ILE A 213 -4.28 -5.77 29.72
CA ILE A 213 -5.38 -6.34 28.95
C ILE A 213 -5.83 -5.38 27.82
N PHE A 214 -5.55 -4.07 27.92
CA PHE A 214 -5.89 -3.09 26.89
C PHE A 214 -5.23 -3.37 25.55
N PHE A 215 -4.07 -3.98 25.54
CA PHE A 215 -3.38 -4.39 24.30
C PHE A 215 -4.06 -5.53 23.55
N LEU A 216 -4.97 -6.26 24.20
CA LEU A 216 -5.66 -7.41 23.61
C LEU A 216 -7.17 -7.19 23.44
N ILE A 217 -7.72 -6.05 23.84
CA ILE A 217 -9.15 -5.79 23.66
C ILE A 217 -9.48 -5.63 22.18
N GLU A 218 -8.80 -4.72 21.49
CA GLU A 218 -9.00 -4.48 20.05
C GLU A 218 -8.29 -5.52 19.19
N ALA A 219 -7.08 -5.89 19.57
CA ALA A 219 -6.22 -6.79 18.79
C ALA A 219 -6.60 -8.28 18.88
N ASN A 220 -7.62 -8.65 19.66
CA ASN A 220 -8.08 -10.03 19.78
C ASN A 220 -8.60 -10.56 18.46
N PRO A 221 -7.95 -11.57 17.86
CA PRO A 221 -8.38 -12.13 16.57
C PRO A 221 -9.59 -13.08 16.69
N GLY A 222 -10.02 -13.42 17.91
CA GLY A 222 -11.08 -14.40 18.15
C GLY A 222 -12.41 -14.05 17.51
N PRO A 223 -12.97 -12.85 17.77
CA PRO A 223 -14.29 -12.48 17.23
C PRO A 223 -14.35 -12.51 15.70
N GLY A 224 -13.38 -11.91 15.02
CA GLY A 224 -13.30 -11.92 13.56
C GLY A 224 -13.12 -13.31 12.98
N MET A 225 -12.27 -14.12 13.61
CA MET A 225 -12.07 -15.53 13.22
C MET A 225 -13.36 -16.34 13.35
N GLY A 226 -14.16 -16.09 14.38
CA GLY A 226 -15.45 -16.73 14.58
C GLY A 226 -16.42 -16.44 13.43
N VAL A 227 -16.50 -15.21 12.99
CA VAL A 227 -17.31 -14.80 11.82
C VAL A 227 -16.83 -15.50 10.55
N LEU A 228 -15.54 -15.46 10.27
CA LEU A 228 -14.96 -16.07 9.06
C LEU A 228 -15.16 -17.58 9.01
N MET A 229 -14.95 -18.28 10.11
CA MET A 229 -15.18 -19.71 10.19
C MET A 229 -16.66 -20.07 10.06
N ALA A 230 -17.56 -19.26 10.60
CA ALA A 230 -19.00 -19.43 10.41
C ALA A 230 -19.41 -19.31 8.94
N TYR A 231 -18.85 -18.34 8.22
CA TYR A 231 -19.07 -18.23 6.76
C TYR A 231 -18.48 -19.42 6.00
N MET A 232 -17.31 -19.90 6.40
CA MET A 232 -16.67 -21.04 5.74
C MET A 232 -17.53 -22.31 5.82
N PHE A 233 -18.20 -22.54 6.94
CA PHE A 233 -19.05 -23.74 7.14
C PHE A 233 -20.52 -23.50 6.75
N PHE A 234 -21.08 -22.33 6.98
CA PHE A 234 -22.51 -22.04 6.86
C PHE A 234 -22.85 -20.89 5.93
N GLY A 235 -21.86 -20.27 5.29
CA GLY A 235 -22.05 -19.25 4.28
C GLY A 235 -22.51 -19.81 2.95
N ARG A 236 -22.72 -18.93 1.98
CA ARG A 236 -23.17 -19.26 0.62
C ARG A 236 -22.35 -18.47 -0.41
N GLY A 237 -22.31 -18.99 -1.64
CA GLY A 237 -21.71 -18.30 -2.77
C GLY A 237 -20.25 -17.93 -2.60
N SER A 238 -19.87 -16.76 -3.09
CA SER A 238 -18.49 -16.25 -3.08
C SER A 238 -17.95 -16.02 -1.66
N ALA A 239 -18.79 -15.61 -0.73
CA ALA A 239 -18.41 -15.43 0.66
C ALA A 239 -17.92 -16.72 1.31
N LYS A 240 -18.63 -17.83 1.11
CA LYS A 240 -18.20 -19.14 1.61
C LYS A 240 -16.87 -19.57 1.02
N GLN A 241 -16.67 -19.38 -0.29
CA GLN A 241 -15.45 -19.79 -0.98
C GLN A 241 -14.22 -19.00 -0.54
N SER A 242 -14.38 -17.71 -0.25
CA SER A 242 -13.29 -16.82 0.14
C SER A 242 -12.98 -16.81 1.63
N ALA A 243 -13.90 -17.27 2.48
CA ALA A 243 -13.79 -17.16 3.94
C ALA A 243 -12.58 -17.90 4.51
N GLY A 244 -12.22 -19.06 3.96
CA GLY A 244 -11.04 -19.82 4.42
C GLY A 244 -9.73 -19.08 4.20
N GLY A 245 -9.55 -18.47 3.03
CA GLY A 245 -8.40 -17.62 2.73
C GLY A 245 -8.36 -16.36 3.60
N ALA A 246 -9.52 -15.72 3.78
CA ALA A 246 -9.67 -14.57 4.65
C ALA A 246 -9.33 -14.92 6.12
N ALA A 247 -9.72 -16.10 6.60
CA ALA A 247 -9.40 -16.57 7.95
C ALA A 247 -7.88 -16.68 8.19
N ILE A 248 -7.13 -17.19 7.23
CA ILE A 248 -5.66 -17.28 7.31
C ILE A 248 -5.05 -15.88 7.37
N ILE A 249 -5.47 -14.98 6.50
CA ILE A 249 -4.97 -13.59 6.45
C ILE A 249 -5.31 -12.86 7.76
N HIS A 250 -6.49 -13.06 8.29
CA HIS A 250 -6.92 -12.45 9.55
C HIS A 250 -6.14 -13.00 10.75
N PHE A 251 -6.14 -14.30 10.93
CA PHE A 251 -5.64 -14.94 12.15
C PHE A 251 -4.11 -15.00 12.21
N LEU A 252 -3.48 -15.42 11.12
CA LEU A 252 -2.02 -15.49 11.02
C LEU A 252 -1.40 -14.15 10.56
N GLY A 253 -2.01 -13.48 9.61
CA GLY A 253 -1.53 -12.22 9.09
C GLY A 253 -1.87 -11.00 9.95
N GLY A 254 -2.90 -11.09 10.78
CA GLY A 254 -3.34 -10.02 11.68
C GLY A 254 -4.07 -8.86 11.00
N ILE A 255 -4.54 -9.05 9.77
CA ILE A 255 -5.31 -8.04 9.03
C ILE A 255 -6.79 -8.17 9.40
N HIS A 256 -7.25 -7.37 10.35
CA HIS A 256 -8.63 -7.45 10.84
C HIS A 256 -9.65 -6.89 9.83
N GLU A 257 -9.27 -5.92 9.02
CA GLU A 257 -10.16 -5.34 8.00
C GLU A 257 -10.74 -6.39 7.04
N ILE A 258 -10.12 -7.55 6.91
CA ILE A 258 -10.56 -8.59 5.97
C ILE A 258 -11.90 -9.23 6.38
N TYR A 259 -12.28 -9.23 7.64
CA TYR A 259 -13.58 -9.77 8.05
C TYR A 259 -14.70 -8.71 8.02
N PHE A 260 -14.39 -7.42 7.87
CA PHE A 260 -15.39 -6.36 7.87
C PHE A 260 -16.46 -6.52 6.77
N PRO A 261 -16.11 -6.85 5.52
CA PRO A 261 -17.11 -7.11 4.48
C PRO A 261 -18.11 -8.21 4.87
N TYR A 262 -17.65 -9.25 5.54
CA TYR A 262 -18.50 -10.35 5.98
C TYR A 262 -19.53 -9.93 7.02
N VAL A 263 -19.19 -9.02 7.90
CA VAL A 263 -20.13 -8.39 8.84
C VAL A 263 -21.07 -7.44 8.11
N LEU A 264 -20.58 -6.68 7.11
CA LEU A 264 -21.40 -5.76 6.34
C LEU A 264 -22.45 -6.47 5.46
N MET A 265 -22.17 -7.70 5.01
CA MET A 265 -23.15 -8.52 4.30
C MET A 265 -24.34 -8.92 5.19
N ALA A 266 -24.09 -9.18 6.45
CA ALA A 266 -25.10 -9.53 7.44
C ALA A 266 -24.87 -8.72 8.73
N PRO A 267 -25.39 -7.48 8.83
CA PRO A 267 -25.12 -6.57 9.96
C PRO A 267 -25.48 -7.12 11.34
N ARG A 268 -26.39 -8.08 11.43
CA ARG A 268 -26.69 -8.81 12.69
C ARG A 268 -25.48 -9.54 13.26
N LEU A 269 -24.46 -9.84 12.46
CA LEU A 269 -23.21 -10.43 12.93
C LEU A 269 -22.39 -9.47 13.83
N LEU A 270 -22.75 -8.18 13.88
CA LEU A 270 -22.25 -7.28 14.93
C LEU A 270 -22.53 -7.84 16.33
N LEU A 271 -23.69 -8.45 16.54
CA LEU A 271 -24.01 -9.10 17.81
C LEU A 271 -23.01 -10.23 18.14
N ALA A 272 -22.62 -11.01 17.14
CA ALA A 272 -21.65 -12.09 17.31
C ALA A 272 -20.26 -11.57 17.74
N VAL A 273 -19.74 -10.55 17.05
CA VAL A 273 -18.43 -9.97 17.39
C VAL A 273 -18.48 -9.24 18.73
N ILE A 274 -19.56 -8.57 19.06
CA ILE A 274 -19.74 -7.91 20.37
C ILE A 274 -19.72 -8.97 21.50
N LEU A 275 -20.52 -10.01 21.40
CA LEU A 275 -20.57 -11.07 22.42
C LEU A 275 -19.24 -11.83 22.50
N GLY A 276 -18.59 -12.08 21.39
CA GLY A 276 -17.25 -12.67 21.34
C GLY A 276 -16.20 -11.80 22.01
N GLY A 277 -16.21 -10.50 21.71
CA GLY A 277 -15.32 -9.52 22.33
C GLY A 277 -15.55 -9.40 23.84
N MET A 278 -16.81 -9.32 24.26
CA MET A 278 -17.18 -9.31 25.70
C MET A 278 -16.67 -10.55 26.42
N THR A 279 -16.85 -11.75 25.83
CA THR A 279 -16.36 -13.01 26.39
C THR A 279 -14.84 -13.03 26.49
N GLY A 280 -14.14 -12.53 25.49
CA GLY A 280 -12.69 -12.40 25.50
C GLY A 280 -12.19 -11.50 26.62
N VAL A 281 -12.75 -10.31 26.76
CA VAL A 281 -12.39 -9.37 27.83
C VAL A 281 -12.72 -9.94 29.20
N PHE A 282 -13.88 -10.54 29.37
CA PHE A 282 -14.25 -11.20 30.62
C PHE A 282 -13.25 -12.32 31.00
N THR A 283 -12.88 -13.17 30.06
CA THR A 283 -11.91 -14.24 30.28
C THR A 283 -10.54 -13.67 30.68
N LEU A 284 -10.07 -12.62 30.00
CA LEU A 284 -8.82 -11.92 30.36
C LEU A 284 -8.86 -11.36 31.78
N THR A 285 -10.00 -10.78 32.16
CA THR A 285 -10.18 -10.20 33.50
C THR A 285 -10.15 -11.30 34.58
N VAL A 286 -10.89 -12.40 34.36
CA VAL A 286 -10.97 -13.50 35.34
C VAL A 286 -9.65 -14.26 35.48
N LEU A 287 -8.98 -14.54 34.37
CA LEU A 287 -7.74 -15.31 34.35
C LEU A 287 -6.47 -14.45 34.45
N ASN A 288 -6.63 -13.13 34.63
CA ASN A 288 -5.52 -12.20 34.72
C ASN A 288 -4.55 -12.27 33.52
N GLY A 289 -5.10 -12.19 32.31
CA GLY A 289 -4.35 -12.14 31.08
C GLY A 289 -3.83 -10.74 30.73
N GLY A 290 -3.22 -10.60 29.60
CA GLY A 290 -2.70 -9.34 29.06
C GLY A 290 -1.41 -9.53 28.27
N LEU A 291 -1.01 -8.48 27.58
CA LEU A 291 0.22 -8.43 26.80
C LEU A 291 1.21 -7.44 27.41
N VAL A 292 2.50 -7.62 27.12
CA VAL A 292 3.56 -6.70 27.57
C VAL A 292 3.63 -5.45 26.70
N SER A 293 3.17 -5.52 25.45
CA SER A 293 3.22 -4.46 24.45
C SER A 293 2.09 -4.66 23.45
N PRO A 294 1.70 -3.61 22.69
CA PRO A 294 0.71 -3.77 21.63
C PRO A 294 1.09 -4.86 20.62
N ALA A 295 0.16 -5.76 20.31
CA ALA A 295 0.30 -6.70 19.21
C ALA A 295 -0.12 -6.01 17.91
N SER A 296 0.85 -5.65 17.09
CA SER A 296 0.61 -5.04 15.79
C SER A 296 1.50 -5.71 14.72
N PRO A 297 0.89 -6.35 13.72
CA PRO A 297 -0.54 -6.54 13.53
C PRO A 297 -1.19 -7.46 14.57
N GLY A 298 -2.53 -7.42 14.69
CA GLY A 298 -3.32 -8.25 15.63
C GLY A 298 -3.41 -9.72 15.23
N SER A 299 -2.27 -10.37 15.00
CA SER A 299 -2.17 -11.78 14.65
C SER A 299 -1.96 -12.65 15.89
N ILE A 300 -2.37 -13.92 15.81
CA ILE A 300 -2.10 -14.87 16.89
C ILE A 300 -0.58 -15.00 17.17
N LEU A 301 0.25 -14.91 16.14
CA LEU A 301 1.71 -14.99 16.28
C LEU A 301 2.25 -13.80 17.06
N ALA A 302 1.80 -12.58 16.72
CA ALA A 302 2.16 -11.36 17.43
C ALA A 302 1.65 -11.35 18.88
N VAL A 303 0.42 -11.82 19.10
CA VAL A 303 -0.16 -11.96 20.45
C VAL A 303 0.67 -12.92 21.31
N LEU A 304 1.04 -14.07 20.78
CA LEU A 304 1.86 -15.05 21.51
C LEU A 304 3.27 -14.49 21.80
N ALA A 305 3.86 -13.78 20.85
CA ALA A 305 5.17 -13.14 21.04
C ALA A 305 5.15 -12.05 22.11
N MET A 306 4.04 -11.31 22.25
CA MET A 306 3.85 -10.26 23.25
C MET A 306 3.25 -10.75 24.57
N THR A 307 2.98 -12.04 24.70
CA THR A 307 2.44 -12.63 25.94
C THR A 307 3.56 -12.85 26.96
N PRO A 308 3.44 -12.31 28.18
CA PRO A 308 4.44 -12.52 29.23
C PRO A 308 4.34 -13.93 29.80
N LYS A 309 5.42 -14.33 30.47
CA LYS A 309 5.47 -15.61 31.22
C LYS A 309 4.30 -15.69 32.21
N GLY A 310 3.59 -16.82 32.17
CA GLY A 310 2.46 -17.09 33.05
C GLY A 310 1.09 -16.59 32.55
N ALA A 311 1.04 -15.83 31.44
CA ALA A 311 -0.20 -15.32 30.85
C ALA A 311 -0.65 -16.10 29.59
N TYR A 312 0.08 -17.10 29.15
CA TYR A 312 -0.26 -17.84 27.91
C TYR A 312 -1.62 -18.52 28.01
N PHE A 313 -1.89 -19.23 29.10
CA PHE A 313 -3.17 -19.88 29.31
C PHE A 313 -4.34 -18.87 29.27
N ALA A 314 -4.21 -17.74 29.97
CA ALA A 314 -5.23 -16.72 30.04
C ALA A 314 -5.50 -16.10 28.66
N ASN A 315 -4.47 -15.73 27.93
CA ASN A 315 -4.59 -15.12 26.61
C ASN A 315 -5.13 -16.08 25.56
N ILE A 316 -4.65 -17.31 25.52
CA ILE A 316 -5.14 -18.35 24.60
C ILE A 316 -6.60 -18.71 24.92
N ALA A 317 -6.94 -18.85 26.20
CA ALA A 317 -8.30 -19.11 26.64
C ALA A 317 -9.25 -17.96 26.26
N ALA A 318 -8.82 -16.73 26.40
CA ALA A 318 -9.59 -15.55 26.02
C ALA A 318 -9.86 -15.50 24.51
N ILE A 319 -8.85 -15.76 23.70
CA ILE A 319 -9.00 -15.82 22.23
C ILE A 319 -9.89 -16.97 21.83
N ALA A 320 -9.70 -18.16 22.40
CA ALA A 320 -10.51 -19.34 22.13
C ALA A 320 -11.98 -19.14 22.54
N ALA A 321 -12.23 -18.55 23.71
CA ALA A 321 -13.58 -18.25 24.17
C ALA A 321 -14.26 -17.18 23.30
N ALA A 322 -13.55 -16.13 22.92
CA ALA A 322 -14.05 -15.11 22.01
C ALA A 322 -14.38 -15.70 20.62
N PHE A 323 -13.52 -16.55 20.11
CA PHE A 323 -13.75 -17.29 18.87
C PHE A 323 -14.99 -18.19 18.98
N ALA A 324 -15.08 -19.01 20.01
CA ALA A 324 -16.17 -19.96 20.19
C ALA A 324 -17.53 -19.27 20.27
N VAL A 325 -17.65 -18.22 21.07
CA VAL A 325 -18.89 -17.45 21.20
C VAL A 325 -19.25 -16.75 19.90
N SER A 326 -18.31 -16.07 19.27
CA SER A 326 -18.53 -15.42 17.97
C SER A 326 -18.91 -16.42 16.89
N PHE A 327 -18.25 -17.56 16.82
CA PHE A 327 -18.55 -18.63 15.88
C PHE A 327 -19.97 -19.19 16.06
N VAL A 328 -20.34 -19.54 17.28
CA VAL A 328 -21.66 -20.11 17.57
C VAL A 328 -22.78 -19.12 17.25
N VAL A 329 -22.64 -17.87 17.71
CA VAL A 329 -23.64 -16.82 17.42
C VAL A 329 -23.72 -16.53 15.94
N SER A 330 -22.59 -16.42 15.24
CA SER A 330 -22.55 -16.22 13.78
C SER A 330 -23.19 -17.39 13.04
N ALA A 331 -22.90 -18.63 13.44
CA ALA A 331 -23.47 -19.83 12.83
C ALA A 331 -25.00 -19.87 12.99
N ILE A 332 -25.50 -19.53 14.16
CA ILE A 332 -26.95 -19.46 14.40
C ILE A 332 -27.59 -18.38 13.52
N LEU A 333 -27.00 -17.19 13.47
CA LEU A 333 -27.52 -16.07 12.68
C LEU A 333 -27.45 -16.35 11.17
N LEU A 334 -26.43 -17.00 10.67
CA LEU A 334 -26.34 -17.39 9.26
C LEU A 334 -27.31 -18.50 8.88
N LYS A 335 -27.47 -19.52 9.73
CA LYS A 335 -28.44 -20.60 9.51
C LYS A 335 -29.89 -20.15 9.54
N THR A 336 -30.23 -19.21 10.41
CA THR A 336 -31.59 -18.68 10.56
C THR A 336 -31.90 -17.56 9.58
N SER A 337 -30.96 -17.18 8.73
CA SER A 337 -31.18 -16.15 7.71
C SER A 337 -32.15 -16.65 6.64
N LYS A 338 -33.24 -15.91 6.44
CA LYS A 338 -34.24 -16.16 5.40
C LYS A 338 -33.87 -15.56 4.02
N VAL A 339 -32.74 -14.87 3.92
CA VAL A 339 -32.31 -14.24 2.68
C VAL A 339 -31.79 -15.32 1.73
N LYS A 340 -32.44 -15.49 0.58
CA LYS A 340 -32.12 -16.48 -0.44
C LYS A 340 -31.09 -16.01 -1.46
N GLU A 341 -30.52 -14.83 -1.29
CA GLU A 341 -29.51 -14.29 -2.21
C GLU A 341 -28.13 -14.86 -1.83
N ASP A 342 -27.32 -15.13 -2.85
CA ASP A 342 -25.91 -15.47 -2.65
C ASP A 342 -25.21 -14.34 -1.92
N ASP A 343 -24.42 -14.70 -0.90
CA ASP A 343 -23.59 -13.76 -0.16
C ASP A 343 -22.50 -13.24 -1.10
N ASP A 344 -22.71 -12.04 -1.64
CA ASP A 344 -21.80 -11.39 -2.59
C ASP A 344 -20.72 -10.60 -1.84
N ILE A 345 -19.55 -11.23 -1.71
CA ILE A 345 -18.39 -10.62 -1.05
C ILE A 345 -17.85 -9.43 -1.85
N GLU A 346 -18.00 -9.40 -3.17
CA GLU A 346 -17.49 -8.30 -3.99
C GLU A 346 -18.30 -7.02 -3.74
N ALA A 347 -19.64 -7.12 -3.70
CA ALA A 347 -20.50 -6.00 -3.36
C ALA A 347 -20.28 -5.50 -1.93
N ALA A 348 -20.04 -6.41 -0.98
CA ALA A 348 -19.74 -6.06 0.41
C ALA A 348 -18.37 -5.40 0.54
N THR A 349 -17.37 -5.88 -0.18
CA THR A 349 -16.03 -5.28 -0.24
C THR A 349 -16.08 -3.89 -0.84
N GLN A 350 -16.87 -3.68 -1.89
CA GLN A 350 -17.07 -2.36 -2.47
C GLN A 350 -17.73 -1.40 -1.47
N ARG A 351 -18.78 -1.83 -0.75
CA ARG A 351 -19.39 -1.03 0.32
C ARG A 351 -18.38 -0.68 1.43
N MET A 352 -17.53 -1.62 1.81
CA MET A 352 -16.44 -1.36 2.76
C MET A 352 -15.49 -0.27 2.23
N HIS A 353 -15.07 -0.35 0.97
CA HIS A 353 -14.21 0.66 0.35
C HIS A 353 -14.88 2.03 0.27
N GLU A 354 -16.18 2.09 -0.04
CA GLU A 354 -16.96 3.33 -0.05
C GLU A 354 -17.05 3.93 1.37
N MET A 355 -17.31 3.11 2.39
CA MET A 355 -17.32 3.57 3.79
C MET A 355 -15.94 4.06 4.23
N LYS A 356 -14.87 3.38 3.81
CA LYS A 356 -13.49 3.78 4.07
C LYS A 356 -13.17 5.11 3.36
N ALA A 357 -13.62 5.32 2.13
CA ALA A 357 -13.48 6.58 1.40
C ALA A 357 -14.26 7.72 2.05
N GLN A 358 -15.52 7.49 2.46
CA GLN A 358 -16.32 8.46 3.20
C GLN A 358 -15.67 8.85 4.53
N SER A 359 -15.05 7.90 5.22
CA SER A 359 -14.32 8.18 6.46
C SER A 359 -13.16 9.16 6.26
N LYS A 360 -12.67 9.27 5.03
CA LYS A 360 -11.57 10.15 4.63
C LYS A 360 -12.02 11.52 4.11
N GLY A 361 -13.33 11.81 4.16
CA GLY A 361 -13.90 13.09 3.70
C GLY A 361 -14.00 13.25 2.19
N GLN A 362 -14.02 12.14 1.44
CA GLN A 362 -14.13 12.13 0.00
C GLN A 362 -15.58 11.89 -0.43
N SER A 363 -16.11 12.75 -1.30
CA SER A 363 -17.44 12.55 -1.88
C SER A 363 -17.39 11.42 -2.90
N VAL A 364 -18.28 10.45 -2.74
CA VAL A 364 -18.54 9.42 -3.75
C VAL A 364 -19.34 10.09 -4.88
N ALA A 365 -18.66 10.73 -5.81
CA ALA A 365 -19.27 11.10 -7.09
C ALA A 365 -18.96 9.96 -8.06
N GLY A 366 -20.04 9.33 -8.50
CA GLY A 366 -19.96 8.19 -9.40
C GLY A 366 -19.47 8.58 -10.78
N ALA A 367 -18.69 7.73 -11.33
CA ALA A 367 -18.66 7.18 -12.68
C ALA A 367 -17.28 6.56 -12.96
N PRO A 368 -17.20 5.52 -13.75
CA PRO A 368 -15.95 4.81 -13.95
C PRO A 368 -15.07 5.61 -14.92
N VAL A 369 -13.95 6.10 -14.44
CA VAL A 369 -12.87 6.52 -15.32
C VAL A 369 -11.71 5.59 -15.07
N ALA A 370 -11.68 4.51 -15.80
CA ALA A 370 -10.51 3.70 -16.01
C ALA A 370 -9.67 4.41 -17.08
N SER A 371 -8.74 5.27 -16.72
CA SER A 371 -7.81 5.79 -17.74
C SER A 371 -6.49 6.38 -17.22
N ASP A 372 -6.33 6.73 -15.94
CA ASP A 372 -5.10 7.40 -15.53
C ASP A 372 -3.92 6.47 -15.21
N ALA A 373 -4.13 5.17 -15.09
CA ALA A 373 -3.06 4.21 -14.81
C ALA A 373 -2.17 3.90 -16.03
N MET A 374 -2.57 4.32 -17.21
CA MET A 374 -1.94 3.91 -18.48
C MET A 374 -1.11 4.99 -19.16
N SER A 375 -1.16 6.25 -18.70
CA SER A 375 -0.48 7.38 -19.35
C SER A 375 0.88 7.73 -18.76
N VAL A 376 1.30 7.09 -17.67
CA VAL A 376 2.57 7.40 -17.01
C VAL A 376 3.71 6.64 -17.69
N GLU A 377 4.66 7.35 -18.30
CA GLU A 377 5.91 6.75 -18.77
C GLU A 377 6.76 6.30 -17.57
N LEU A 378 7.13 5.02 -17.56
CA LEU A 378 7.89 4.42 -16.46
C LEU A 378 9.39 4.49 -16.78
N HIS A 379 10.12 5.42 -16.14
CA HIS A 379 11.55 5.55 -16.27
C HIS A 379 12.25 5.13 -14.98
N HIS A 380 13.29 4.28 -15.08
CA HIS A 380 14.22 3.92 -13.98
C HIS A 380 13.56 3.46 -12.67
N VAL A 381 12.52 2.64 -12.73
CA VAL A 381 11.79 2.21 -11.54
C VAL A 381 12.50 1.05 -10.85
N ARG A 382 13.03 1.27 -9.66
CA ARG A 382 13.62 0.25 -8.77
C ARG A 382 12.88 0.08 -7.46
N LYS A 383 12.25 1.15 -6.97
CA LYS A 383 11.53 1.17 -5.71
C LYS A 383 10.08 1.57 -5.89
N ILE A 384 9.20 0.58 -5.77
CA ILE A 384 7.76 0.74 -5.90
C ILE A 384 7.12 0.68 -4.52
N ILE A 385 6.25 1.62 -4.23
CA ILE A 385 5.47 1.61 -3.00
C ILE A 385 3.99 1.69 -3.32
N VAL A 386 3.25 0.69 -2.83
CA VAL A 386 1.78 0.73 -2.82
C VAL A 386 1.35 1.40 -1.52
N ALA A 387 0.79 2.60 -1.62
CA ALA A 387 0.50 3.43 -0.47
C ALA A 387 -1.00 3.61 -0.23
N CYS A 388 -1.39 3.57 1.03
CA CYS A 388 -2.72 3.96 1.50
C CYS A 388 -2.59 4.83 2.75
N ASP A 389 -3.70 5.27 3.34
CA ASP A 389 -3.65 6.13 4.54
C ASP A 389 -2.89 5.50 5.70
N ALA A 390 -3.14 4.23 5.98
CA ALA A 390 -2.57 3.53 7.12
C ALA A 390 -1.34 2.66 6.76
N GLY A 391 -1.06 2.47 5.46
CA GLY A 391 0.03 1.60 5.01
C GLY A 391 -0.20 0.10 5.23
N MET A 392 -1.41 -0.31 5.57
CA MET A 392 -1.81 -1.68 5.87
C MET A 392 -3.15 -2.01 5.19
N GLY A 393 -3.56 -3.28 5.23
CA GLY A 393 -4.80 -3.73 4.61
C GLY A 393 -4.71 -3.80 3.09
N SER A 394 -5.52 -3.03 2.38
CA SER A 394 -5.64 -3.10 0.91
C SER A 394 -4.33 -2.79 0.18
N SER A 395 -3.51 -1.86 0.68
CA SER A 395 -2.19 -1.58 0.10
C SER A 395 -1.20 -2.73 0.30
N ALA A 396 -1.24 -3.41 1.45
CA ALA A 396 -0.40 -4.58 1.71
C ALA A 396 -0.76 -5.74 0.78
N MET A 397 -2.06 -5.96 0.54
CA MET A 397 -2.54 -6.97 -0.40
C MET A 397 -2.13 -6.63 -1.84
N GLY A 398 -2.34 -5.38 -2.27
CA GLY A 398 -1.91 -4.91 -3.59
C GLY A 398 -0.40 -5.05 -3.80
N ALA A 399 0.39 -4.66 -2.80
CA ALA A 399 1.84 -4.82 -2.84
C ALA A 399 2.27 -6.30 -2.93
N SER A 400 1.57 -7.19 -2.24
CA SER A 400 1.84 -8.64 -2.30
C SER A 400 1.57 -9.21 -3.69
N VAL A 401 0.45 -8.85 -4.30
CA VAL A 401 0.09 -9.28 -5.66
C VAL A 401 1.11 -8.76 -6.67
N LEU A 402 1.45 -7.47 -6.61
CA LEU A 402 2.43 -6.87 -7.52
C LEU A 402 3.83 -7.45 -7.31
N ARG A 403 4.26 -7.66 -6.07
CA ARG A 403 5.57 -8.26 -5.73
C ARG A 403 5.72 -9.64 -6.36
N LYS A 404 4.69 -10.47 -6.24
CA LYS A 404 4.71 -11.80 -6.85
C LYS A 404 4.86 -11.71 -8.38
N LYS A 405 4.09 -10.84 -9.04
CA LYS A 405 4.18 -10.66 -10.49
C LYS A 405 5.54 -10.13 -10.96
N VAL A 406 6.12 -9.19 -10.22
CA VAL A 406 7.46 -8.63 -10.47
C VAL A 406 8.53 -9.71 -10.30
N GLN A 407 8.43 -10.57 -9.29
CA GLN A 407 9.34 -11.70 -9.09
C GLN A 407 9.18 -12.77 -10.18
N ASP A 408 7.94 -13.12 -10.52
CA ASP A 408 7.66 -14.09 -11.59
C ASP A 408 8.15 -13.59 -12.98
N ALA A 409 8.20 -12.27 -13.17
CA ALA A 409 8.75 -11.63 -14.37
C ALA A 409 10.29 -11.52 -14.37
N GLY A 410 10.99 -11.98 -13.32
CA GLY A 410 12.44 -11.97 -13.22
C GLY A 410 13.08 -10.62 -12.91
N LEU A 411 12.29 -9.63 -12.46
CA LEU A 411 12.79 -8.29 -12.09
C LEU A 411 13.34 -8.30 -10.65
N SER A 412 14.49 -8.92 -10.42
CA SER A 412 15.11 -9.05 -9.10
C SER A 412 15.63 -7.73 -8.51
N ASN A 413 15.80 -6.70 -9.34
CA ASN A 413 16.28 -5.37 -8.97
C ASN A 413 15.15 -4.39 -8.60
N VAL A 414 13.88 -4.81 -8.69
CA VAL A 414 12.71 -4.00 -8.36
C VAL A 414 12.16 -4.42 -7.01
N SER A 415 12.16 -3.52 -6.03
CA SER A 415 11.54 -3.75 -4.73
C SER A 415 10.11 -3.23 -4.71
N VAL A 416 9.19 -4.04 -4.18
CA VAL A 416 7.78 -3.66 -3.99
C VAL A 416 7.43 -3.76 -2.52
N THR A 417 7.06 -2.63 -1.92
CA THR A 417 6.67 -2.53 -0.51
C THR A 417 5.35 -1.78 -0.36
N ASN A 418 4.84 -1.70 0.85
CA ASN A 418 3.67 -0.90 1.19
C ASN A 418 3.96 -0.01 2.38
N THR A 419 3.35 1.17 2.40
CA THR A 419 3.47 2.11 3.52
C THR A 419 2.27 3.05 3.61
N ALA A 420 2.21 3.82 4.68
CA ALA A 420 1.30 4.95 4.77
C ALA A 420 1.79 6.11 3.86
N ILE A 421 0.86 6.88 3.29
CA ILE A 421 1.21 8.02 2.42
C ILE A 421 2.13 9.01 3.13
N ASN A 422 1.88 9.27 4.42
CA ASN A 422 2.66 10.21 5.21
C ASN A 422 4.08 9.70 5.55
N ALA A 423 4.35 8.43 5.31
CA ALA A 423 5.65 7.79 5.54
C ALA A 423 6.37 7.41 4.23
N LEU A 424 5.96 8.00 3.10
CA LEU A 424 6.63 7.78 1.82
C LEU A 424 8.07 8.29 1.89
N PRO A 425 9.07 7.43 1.59
CA PRO A 425 10.47 7.84 1.60
C PRO A 425 10.79 8.74 0.40
N GLY A 426 11.83 9.57 0.56
CA GLY A 426 12.26 10.51 -0.47
C GLY A 426 12.96 9.87 -1.68
N ASP A 427 13.24 8.57 -1.63
CA ASP A 427 13.93 7.80 -2.66
C ASP A 427 13.00 6.81 -3.39
N VAL A 428 11.70 7.00 -3.31
CA VAL A 428 10.72 6.18 -4.04
C VAL A 428 10.64 6.61 -5.51
N ASP A 429 10.63 5.64 -6.41
CA ASP A 429 10.55 5.90 -7.85
C ASP A 429 9.11 5.90 -8.34
N LEU A 430 8.30 4.95 -7.86
CA LEU A 430 6.91 4.79 -8.27
C LEU A 430 6.01 4.58 -7.06
N VAL A 431 4.98 5.39 -6.94
CA VAL A 431 3.94 5.29 -5.91
C VAL A 431 2.62 4.90 -6.56
N ILE A 432 2.03 3.84 -6.03
CA ILE A 432 0.72 3.36 -6.47
C ILE A 432 -0.28 3.61 -5.34
N THR A 433 -1.34 4.35 -5.64
CA THR A 433 -2.39 4.71 -4.67
C THR A 433 -3.78 4.51 -5.26
N HIS A 434 -4.77 4.41 -4.37
CA HIS A 434 -6.14 4.61 -4.82
C HIS A 434 -6.28 6.05 -5.37
N ARG A 435 -7.07 6.23 -6.44
CA ARG A 435 -7.24 7.53 -7.12
C ARG A 435 -7.52 8.69 -6.17
N ASP A 436 -8.32 8.45 -5.13
CA ASP A 436 -8.69 9.47 -4.14
C ASP A 436 -7.52 9.91 -3.23
N LEU A 437 -6.43 9.17 -3.27
CA LEU A 437 -5.24 9.42 -2.45
C LEU A 437 -4.04 9.90 -3.27
N THR A 438 -4.14 9.84 -4.59
CA THR A 438 -3.03 10.14 -5.50
C THR A 438 -2.54 11.58 -5.35
N GLU A 439 -3.43 12.57 -5.25
CA GLU A 439 -3.03 13.96 -5.03
C GLU A 439 -2.25 14.19 -3.72
N ARG A 440 -2.60 13.44 -2.68
CA ARG A 440 -1.87 13.49 -1.40
C ARG A 440 -0.51 12.84 -1.52
N ALA A 441 -0.42 11.72 -2.23
CA ALA A 441 0.84 11.04 -2.47
C ALA A 441 1.79 11.91 -3.34
N ILE A 442 1.26 12.61 -4.34
CA ILE A 442 2.04 13.56 -5.16
C ILE A 442 2.63 14.68 -4.30
N ARG A 443 1.84 15.23 -3.37
CA ARG A 443 2.35 16.25 -2.44
C ARG A 443 3.44 15.74 -1.50
N GLN A 444 3.37 14.45 -1.12
CA GLN A 444 4.34 13.83 -0.21
C GLN A 444 5.60 13.36 -0.92
N ALA A 445 5.49 12.89 -2.16
CA ALA A 445 6.60 12.44 -2.98
C ALA A 445 6.51 13.03 -4.40
N PRO A 446 6.74 14.35 -4.57
CA PRO A 446 6.54 15.03 -5.85
C PRO A 446 7.55 14.64 -6.94
N HIS A 447 8.67 14.03 -6.56
CA HIS A 447 9.70 13.53 -7.47
C HIS A 447 9.43 12.11 -7.99
N ALA A 448 8.51 11.39 -7.34
CA ALA A 448 8.15 10.04 -7.75
C ALA A 448 7.13 10.06 -8.88
N GLN A 449 7.11 8.99 -9.66
CA GLN A 449 6.01 8.73 -10.59
C GLN A 449 4.80 8.21 -9.80
N HIS A 450 3.59 8.56 -10.23
CA HIS A 450 2.37 8.21 -9.53
C HIS A 450 1.39 7.47 -10.43
N ILE A 451 0.86 6.35 -9.95
CA ILE A 451 -0.21 5.58 -10.62
C ILE A 451 -1.43 5.54 -9.70
N SER A 452 -2.57 5.89 -10.28
CA SER A 452 -3.87 5.82 -9.62
C SER A 452 -4.58 4.51 -9.92
N LEU A 453 -5.13 3.88 -8.89
CA LEU A 453 -5.94 2.67 -8.99
C LEU A 453 -7.36 2.92 -8.50
N ASN A 454 -8.31 2.22 -9.08
CA ASN A 454 -9.67 2.12 -8.53
C ASN A 454 -9.82 0.97 -7.54
N ASN A 455 -8.99 -0.07 -7.67
CA ASN A 455 -9.03 -1.25 -6.80
C ASN A 455 -7.61 -1.82 -6.62
N PHE A 456 -7.14 -1.94 -5.39
CA PHE A 456 -5.83 -2.54 -5.06
C PHE A 456 -5.73 -4.04 -5.36
N LEU A 457 -6.83 -4.71 -5.66
CA LEU A 457 -6.86 -6.13 -6.00
C LEU A 457 -7.00 -6.40 -7.51
N ASP A 458 -6.93 -5.35 -8.33
CA ASP A 458 -6.99 -5.48 -9.79
C ASP A 458 -5.74 -6.18 -10.33
N SER A 459 -5.83 -7.51 -10.44
CA SER A 459 -4.76 -8.35 -10.93
C SER A 459 -4.40 -8.09 -12.40
N ALA A 460 -5.37 -7.67 -13.21
CA ALA A 460 -5.15 -7.36 -14.63
C ALA A 460 -4.29 -6.10 -14.79
N LEU A 461 -4.57 -5.08 -13.99
CA LEU A 461 -3.81 -3.85 -13.97
C LEU A 461 -2.37 -4.07 -13.49
N TYR A 462 -2.17 -4.89 -12.46
CA TYR A 462 -0.81 -5.26 -12.01
C TYR A 462 -0.05 -6.10 -13.03
N SER A 463 -0.72 -6.92 -13.85
CA SER A 463 -0.08 -7.62 -14.95
C SER A 463 0.42 -6.65 -16.02
N THR A 464 -0.43 -5.73 -16.45
CA THR A 464 -0.06 -4.68 -17.43
C THR A 464 1.06 -3.79 -16.90
N LEU A 465 1.02 -3.41 -15.62
CA LEU A 465 2.09 -2.63 -14.98
C LEU A 465 3.40 -3.41 -14.95
N THR A 466 3.36 -4.71 -14.65
CA THR A 466 4.56 -5.56 -14.63
C THR A 466 5.18 -5.68 -16.03
N GLU A 467 4.36 -5.85 -17.07
CA GLU A 467 4.82 -5.86 -18.46
C GLU A 467 5.52 -4.55 -18.86
N ARG A 468 4.96 -3.42 -18.46
CA ARG A 468 5.56 -2.10 -18.68
C ARG A 468 6.86 -1.90 -17.90
N LEU A 469 6.93 -2.39 -16.65
CA LEU A 469 8.16 -2.38 -15.86
C LEU A 469 9.26 -3.25 -16.48
N VAL A 470 8.91 -4.39 -17.05
CA VAL A 470 9.86 -5.24 -17.79
C VAL A 470 10.41 -4.48 -18.99
N ALA A 471 9.56 -3.82 -19.76
CA ALA A 471 9.98 -3.02 -20.91
C ALA A 471 10.88 -1.84 -20.48
N ALA A 472 10.49 -1.08 -19.45
CA ALA A 472 11.26 0.07 -18.95
C ALA A 472 12.62 -0.32 -18.36
N ASN A 473 12.70 -1.39 -17.56
CA ASN A 473 13.95 -1.81 -16.92
C ASN A 473 14.94 -2.48 -17.89
N ARG A 474 14.48 -2.99 -19.02
CA ARG A 474 15.37 -3.52 -20.06
C ARG A 474 16.06 -2.41 -20.84
N SER A 475 15.40 -1.28 -21.07
CA SER A 475 16.02 -0.10 -21.68
C SER A 475 17.12 0.51 -20.79
N ASP A 476 16.99 0.41 -19.47
CA ASP A 476 17.97 0.93 -18.50
C ASP A 476 19.26 0.10 -18.40
N VAL A 477 19.15 -1.21 -18.51
CA VAL A 477 20.34 -2.09 -18.55
C VAL A 477 21.17 -1.79 -19.80
N HIS A 478 20.54 -1.41 -20.90
CA HIS A 478 21.26 -1.07 -22.15
C HIS A 478 21.97 0.29 -22.06
N ARG A 479 21.40 1.30 -21.37
CA ARG A 479 22.07 2.60 -21.16
C ARG A 479 23.29 2.51 -20.25
N GLN A 480 23.27 1.67 -19.21
CA GLN A 480 24.45 1.47 -18.33
C GLN A 480 25.56 0.67 -19.00
N THR A 481 25.24 -0.23 -19.94
CA THR A 481 26.23 -1.04 -20.66
C THR A 481 26.95 -0.24 -21.74
N VAL A 482 26.31 0.78 -22.32
CA VAL A 482 26.94 1.64 -23.36
C VAL A 482 27.97 2.61 -22.77
N THR A 483 27.88 2.94 -21.47
CA THR A 483 28.88 3.81 -20.82
C THR A 483 30.12 3.05 -20.32
N THR A 484 30.09 1.73 -20.26
CA THR A 484 31.22 0.90 -19.74
C THR A 484 31.85 0.00 -20.79
N ALA A 485 31.30 -0.09 -21.99
CA ALA A 485 31.82 -0.97 -23.06
C ALA A 485 32.35 -0.19 -24.28
N LEU A 486 33.25 0.77 -24.01
CA LEU A 486 34.27 1.15 -24.96
C LEU A 486 35.57 0.41 -24.61
N SER A 487 35.52 -0.90 -24.52
CA SER A 487 36.65 -1.80 -24.76
C SER A 487 36.17 -3.25 -24.79
N ASP A 488 36.38 -3.83 -25.95
CA ASP A 488 36.61 -5.25 -26.26
C ASP A 488 35.45 -6.23 -26.36
N SER A 489 35.37 -6.66 -27.62
CA SER A 489 35.14 -8.01 -28.15
C SER A 489 33.70 -8.44 -28.43
N TYR A 490 33.49 -8.60 -29.70
CA TYR A 490 32.52 -9.46 -30.39
C TYR A 490 32.26 -10.75 -29.63
N ASP A 491 30.99 -11.04 -29.34
CA ASP A 491 30.54 -12.42 -29.26
C ASP A 491 29.20 -12.59 -30.01
N GLU A 492 29.24 -13.52 -30.94
CA GLU A 492 28.10 -14.00 -31.72
C GLU A 492 27.15 -14.77 -30.78
N GLY A 493 25.90 -14.33 -30.65
CA GLY A 493 24.93 -15.12 -29.90
C GLY A 493 23.54 -14.53 -29.69
N ASN A 494 22.99 -13.71 -30.58
CA ASN A 494 21.55 -13.45 -30.61
C ASN A 494 20.97 -13.85 -31.96
N ALA A 495 20.56 -15.13 -32.07
CA ALA A 495 19.71 -15.59 -33.15
C ALA A 495 18.42 -14.74 -33.14
N HIS A 496 18.20 -14.00 -34.24
CA HIS A 496 16.99 -13.21 -34.42
C HIS A 496 15.75 -14.10 -34.23
N LEU A 497 14.90 -13.78 -33.27
CA LEU A 497 13.64 -14.49 -33.00
C LEU A 497 12.72 -14.51 -34.21
N PHE A 498 12.88 -13.58 -35.12
CA PHE A 498 12.18 -13.51 -36.39
C PHE A 498 13.11 -12.96 -37.47
N LYS A 499 12.88 -13.38 -38.72
CA LYS A 499 13.59 -12.88 -39.88
C LYS A 499 12.64 -12.01 -40.69
N LEU A 500 12.94 -10.70 -40.79
CA LEU A 500 12.20 -9.80 -41.65
C LEU A 500 12.68 -9.96 -43.09
N GLY A 501 11.77 -10.38 -43.97
CA GLY A 501 12.05 -10.50 -45.42
C GLY A 501 11.43 -9.31 -46.19
N ALA A 502 11.85 -9.12 -47.43
CA ALA A 502 11.30 -8.09 -48.30
C ALA A 502 9.78 -8.20 -48.49
N ASP A 503 9.26 -9.41 -48.45
CA ASP A 503 7.82 -9.71 -48.61
C ASP A 503 6.97 -9.27 -47.40
N ASN A 504 7.61 -8.91 -46.30
CA ASN A 504 6.95 -8.46 -45.06
C ASN A 504 7.08 -6.94 -44.84
N VAL A 505 7.56 -6.20 -45.82
CA VAL A 505 7.75 -4.74 -45.72
C VAL A 505 6.84 -4.04 -46.73
N PHE A 506 5.96 -3.19 -46.21
CA PHE A 506 4.96 -2.45 -46.98
C PHE A 506 5.15 -0.95 -46.77
N LEU A 507 5.51 -0.23 -47.84
CA LEU A 507 5.85 1.18 -47.82
C LEU A 507 4.77 2.05 -48.49
N GLY A 508 4.68 3.31 -48.07
CA GLY A 508 3.80 4.32 -48.70
C GLY A 508 2.33 4.04 -48.57
N LEU A 509 1.91 3.39 -47.48
CA LEU A 509 0.51 3.07 -47.23
C LEU A 509 -0.28 4.28 -46.72
N THR A 510 -1.60 4.23 -46.89
CA THR A 510 -2.56 5.19 -46.35
C THR A 510 -3.69 4.45 -45.64
N ALA A 511 -4.13 4.94 -44.50
CA ALA A 511 -5.31 4.44 -43.79
C ALA A 511 -6.09 5.60 -43.21
N SER A 512 -7.40 5.48 -43.20
CA SER A 512 -8.29 6.52 -42.65
C SER A 512 -8.46 6.44 -41.14
N ASN A 513 -8.17 5.29 -40.52
CA ASN A 513 -8.23 5.05 -39.10
C ASN A 513 -7.33 3.88 -38.68
N LYS A 514 -7.12 3.70 -37.38
CA LYS A 514 -6.29 2.62 -36.84
C LYS A 514 -6.82 1.22 -37.14
N GLU A 515 -8.14 1.04 -37.19
CA GLU A 515 -8.76 -0.26 -37.49
C GLU A 515 -8.39 -0.75 -38.88
N GLN A 516 -8.36 0.15 -39.85
CA GLN A 516 -7.93 -0.17 -41.21
C GLN A 516 -6.45 -0.56 -41.26
N ALA A 517 -5.60 0.15 -40.53
CA ALA A 517 -4.16 -0.16 -40.45
C ALA A 517 -3.90 -1.50 -39.77
N ILE A 518 -4.60 -1.80 -38.68
CA ILE A 518 -4.49 -3.08 -37.94
C ILE A 518 -4.98 -4.23 -38.82
N ARG A 519 -6.12 -4.06 -39.50
CA ARG A 519 -6.68 -5.07 -40.41
C ARG A 519 -5.73 -5.37 -41.55
N PHE A 520 -5.13 -4.35 -42.16
CA PHE A 520 -4.13 -4.54 -43.21
C PHE A 520 -2.91 -5.34 -42.71
N ALA A 521 -2.36 -4.98 -41.56
CA ALA A 521 -1.24 -5.71 -40.97
C ALA A 521 -1.59 -7.18 -40.68
N GLY A 522 -2.79 -7.42 -40.11
CA GLY A 522 -3.30 -8.77 -39.85
C GLY A 522 -3.47 -9.60 -41.12
N GLU A 523 -4.04 -9.03 -42.19
CA GLU A 523 -4.21 -9.70 -43.47
C GLU A 523 -2.85 -10.05 -44.11
N GLN A 524 -1.84 -9.20 -43.96
CA GLN A 524 -0.49 -9.53 -44.45
C GLN A 524 0.17 -10.66 -43.62
N LEU A 525 -0.09 -10.70 -42.30
CA LEU A 525 0.32 -11.85 -41.46
C LEU A 525 -0.35 -13.15 -41.91
N VAL A 526 -1.61 -13.13 -42.30
CA VAL A 526 -2.34 -14.28 -42.85
C VAL A 526 -1.72 -14.71 -44.18
N LYS A 527 -1.50 -13.78 -45.11
CA LYS A 527 -0.89 -14.05 -46.43
C LYS A 527 0.52 -14.62 -46.32
N GLY A 528 1.27 -14.16 -45.33
CA GLY A 528 2.62 -14.67 -45.03
C GLY A 528 2.62 -16.04 -44.32
N GLY A 529 1.47 -16.58 -44.00
CA GLY A 529 1.33 -17.86 -43.30
C GLY A 529 1.79 -17.83 -41.84
N TYR A 530 1.75 -16.66 -41.17
CA TYR A 530 2.09 -16.50 -39.77
C TYR A 530 0.95 -16.80 -38.82
N VAL A 531 -0.28 -16.52 -39.25
CA VAL A 531 -1.49 -16.66 -38.43
C VAL A 531 -2.66 -17.20 -39.26
N GLU A 532 -3.65 -17.75 -38.57
CA GLU A 532 -4.96 -18.08 -39.14
C GLU A 532 -5.80 -16.80 -39.35
N PRO A 533 -6.79 -16.81 -40.28
CA PRO A 533 -7.60 -15.61 -40.59
C PRO A 533 -8.30 -14.98 -39.39
N GLU A 534 -8.73 -15.78 -38.41
CA GLU A 534 -9.41 -15.33 -37.19
C GLU A 534 -8.53 -14.49 -36.28
N TYR A 535 -7.20 -14.53 -36.45
CA TYR A 535 -6.27 -13.72 -35.69
C TYR A 535 -6.43 -12.21 -35.94
N VAL A 536 -6.91 -11.83 -37.13
CA VAL A 536 -7.17 -10.41 -37.46
C VAL A 536 -8.21 -9.81 -36.54
N ASP A 537 -9.29 -10.54 -36.26
CA ASP A 537 -10.32 -10.07 -35.31
C ASP A 537 -9.79 -10.00 -33.88
N ALA A 538 -8.90 -10.90 -33.51
CA ALA A 538 -8.22 -10.86 -32.22
C ALA A 538 -7.27 -9.66 -32.09
N MET A 539 -6.62 -9.21 -33.14
CA MET A 539 -5.82 -7.98 -33.15
C MET A 539 -6.71 -6.74 -32.94
N LEU A 540 -7.85 -6.67 -33.59
CA LEU A 540 -8.82 -5.60 -33.39
C LEU A 540 -9.43 -5.62 -31.98
N ALA A 541 -9.73 -6.80 -31.45
CA ALA A 541 -10.21 -6.96 -30.09
C ALA A 541 -9.17 -6.52 -29.06
N ARG A 542 -7.90 -6.85 -29.29
CA ARG A 542 -6.78 -6.44 -28.43
C ARG A 542 -6.61 -4.92 -28.40
N GLU A 543 -6.71 -4.26 -29.53
CA GLU A 543 -6.63 -2.79 -29.62
C GLU A 543 -7.74 -2.09 -28.85
N LYS A 544 -8.97 -2.68 -28.81
CA LYS A 544 -10.10 -2.16 -28.04
C LYS A 544 -9.89 -2.29 -26.51
N LEU A 545 -9.14 -3.30 -26.09
CA LEU A 545 -8.83 -3.51 -24.68
C LEU A 545 -7.74 -2.53 -24.19
N THR A 546 -6.75 -2.29 -25.03
CA THR A 546 -5.61 -1.42 -24.72
C THR A 546 -4.95 -0.99 -26.01
N PRO A 547 -4.73 0.30 -26.23
CA PRO A 547 -3.98 0.79 -27.39
C PRO A 547 -2.63 0.12 -27.53
N THR A 548 -2.27 -0.23 -28.76
CA THR A 548 -0.96 -0.83 -29.10
C THR A 548 0.04 0.20 -29.58
N TYR A 549 -0.26 1.48 -29.42
CA TYR A 549 0.66 2.59 -29.66
C TYR A 549 1.73 2.65 -28.59
N LEU A 550 3.01 2.69 -29.00
CA LEU A 550 4.16 2.71 -28.07
C LEU A 550 4.71 4.11 -27.82
N GLY A 551 4.24 5.11 -28.53
CA GLY A 551 4.87 6.44 -28.62
C GLY A 551 5.78 6.56 -29.83
N GLU A 552 6.39 7.71 -30.04
CA GLU A 552 7.40 7.99 -31.07
C GLU A 552 7.02 7.53 -32.49
N SER A 553 5.75 7.71 -32.84
CA SER A 553 5.18 7.32 -34.14
C SER A 553 5.13 5.81 -34.42
N ILE A 554 5.19 4.96 -33.41
CA ILE A 554 5.20 3.49 -33.54
C ILE A 554 3.98 2.86 -32.92
N ALA A 555 3.34 1.94 -33.62
CA ALA A 555 2.31 1.03 -33.10
C ALA A 555 2.64 -0.43 -33.39
N VAL A 556 2.33 -1.33 -32.46
CA VAL A 556 2.64 -2.77 -32.55
C VAL A 556 1.40 -3.63 -32.34
N PRO A 557 0.44 -3.62 -33.27
CA PRO A 557 -0.77 -4.43 -33.15
C PRO A 557 -0.44 -5.93 -33.14
N HIS A 558 -1.07 -6.64 -32.19
CA HIS A 558 -0.96 -8.08 -31.99
C HIS A 558 -2.26 -8.66 -31.44
N GLY A 559 -2.43 -9.97 -31.44
CA GLY A 559 -3.68 -10.62 -30.98
C GLY A 559 -3.80 -10.69 -29.46
N THR A 560 -4.98 -11.04 -28.98
CA THR A 560 -5.25 -11.32 -27.56
C THR A 560 -4.55 -12.59 -27.09
N VAL A 561 -4.46 -12.78 -25.77
CA VAL A 561 -3.83 -13.96 -25.15
C VAL A 561 -4.54 -15.26 -25.60
N GLU A 562 -5.86 -15.21 -25.75
CA GLU A 562 -6.68 -16.35 -26.14
C GLU A 562 -6.45 -16.76 -27.60
N ALA A 563 -5.95 -15.85 -28.42
CA ALA A 563 -5.69 -16.11 -29.85
C ALA A 563 -4.29 -16.69 -30.15
N LYS A 564 -3.51 -17.03 -29.13
CA LYS A 564 -2.16 -17.60 -29.29
C LYS A 564 -2.16 -18.92 -30.08
N ASP A 565 -3.21 -19.71 -29.95
CA ASP A 565 -3.35 -20.98 -30.68
C ASP A 565 -3.59 -20.78 -32.20
N ARG A 566 -3.92 -19.53 -32.61
CA ARG A 566 -4.09 -19.14 -34.01
C ARG A 566 -2.80 -18.69 -34.68
N VAL A 567 -1.70 -18.65 -33.95
CA VAL A 567 -0.37 -18.30 -34.49
C VAL A 567 0.33 -19.55 -34.98
N LEU A 568 0.61 -19.62 -36.28
CA LEU A 568 1.27 -20.73 -36.94
C LEU A 568 2.80 -20.66 -36.81
N LYS A 569 3.36 -19.47 -36.93
CA LYS A 569 4.79 -19.19 -36.73
C LYS A 569 4.99 -17.75 -36.23
N THR A 570 6.04 -17.52 -35.48
CA THR A 570 6.43 -16.19 -35.03
C THR A 570 6.97 -15.35 -36.17
N GLY A 571 6.54 -14.10 -36.30
CA GLY A 571 6.98 -13.17 -37.30
C GLY A 571 6.32 -11.80 -37.19
N VAL A 572 6.80 -10.89 -38.03
CA VAL A 572 6.30 -9.49 -38.06
C VAL A 572 6.07 -9.04 -39.51
N VAL A 573 5.16 -8.08 -39.64
CA VAL A 573 5.00 -7.30 -40.87
C VAL A 573 5.22 -5.83 -40.59
N PHE A 574 6.00 -5.17 -41.40
CA PHE A 574 6.32 -3.75 -41.27
C PHE A 574 5.47 -2.94 -42.23
N CYS A 575 4.63 -2.05 -41.71
CA CYS A 575 3.73 -1.19 -42.48
C CYS A 575 4.09 0.26 -42.24
N GLN A 576 4.45 0.98 -43.31
CA GLN A 576 4.79 2.40 -43.25
C GLN A 576 3.59 3.26 -43.71
N TYR A 577 3.23 4.23 -42.89
CA TYR A 577 2.20 5.23 -43.16
C TYR A 577 2.81 6.65 -43.09
N PRO A 578 3.38 7.18 -44.17
CA PRO A 578 4.09 8.48 -44.13
C PRO A 578 3.23 9.65 -43.66
N ALA A 579 1.93 9.63 -43.98
CA ALA A 579 0.97 10.63 -43.52
C ALA A 579 0.53 10.44 -42.07
N GLY A 580 0.86 9.29 -41.45
CA GLY A 580 0.46 8.91 -40.11
C GLY A 580 -0.97 8.42 -40.00
N VAL A 581 -1.25 7.67 -38.94
CA VAL A 581 -2.57 7.16 -38.54
C VAL A 581 -2.75 7.41 -37.06
N LEU A 582 -3.86 8.04 -36.65
CA LEU A 582 -4.15 8.25 -35.24
C LEU A 582 -4.44 6.91 -34.55
N PHE A 583 -3.61 6.53 -33.57
CA PHE A 583 -3.72 5.29 -32.81
C PHE A 583 -4.15 5.52 -31.35
N GLY A 584 -3.68 6.57 -30.71
CA GLY A 584 -4.05 6.91 -29.33
C GLY A 584 -5.27 7.82 -29.22
N GLU A 585 -5.46 8.40 -28.05
CA GLU A 585 -6.57 9.29 -27.74
C GLU A 585 -6.22 10.77 -27.96
N GLU A 586 -4.93 11.10 -27.91
CA GLU A 586 -4.45 12.46 -28.12
C GLU A 586 -4.21 12.75 -29.61
N PRO A 587 -4.36 14.01 -30.07
CA PRO A 587 -4.15 14.37 -31.48
C PRO A 587 -2.74 14.07 -32.00
N ASP A 588 -1.76 14.00 -31.10
CA ASP A 588 -0.36 13.76 -31.42
C ASP A 588 0.03 12.28 -31.37
N ASP A 589 -0.88 11.38 -30.94
CA ASP A 589 -0.67 9.92 -30.91
C ASP A 589 -0.77 9.30 -32.33
N VAL A 590 0.04 9.77 -33.22
CA VAL A 590 0.03 9.41 -34.65
C VAL A 590 1.13 8.40 -34.94
N ALA A 591 0.74 7.18 -35.33
CA ALA A 591 1.68 6.15 -35.78
C ALA A 591 2.02 6.31 -37.27
N ARG A 592 3.29 6.41 -37.60
CA ARG A 592 3.83 6.35 -38.96
C ARG A 592 4.42 4.98 -39.29
N LEU A 593 4.77 4.21 -38.26
CA LEU A 593 5.22 2.83 -38.35
C LEU A 593 4.25 1.91 -37.61
N VAL A 594 3.61 1.01 -38.32
CA VAL A 594 2.68 0.02 -37.76
C VAL A 594 3.26 -1.37 -38.02
N ILE A 595 3.68 -2.03 -36.94
CA ILE A 595 4.36 -3.33 -37.00
C ILE A 595 3.42 -4.40 -36.45
N GLY A 596 2.80 -5.17 -37.34
CA GLY A 596 1.95 -6.29 -36.96
C GLY A 596 2.79 -7.46 -36.45
N ILE A 597 2.42 -7.99 -35.27
CA ILE A 597 3.18 -9.06 -34.61
C ILE A 597 2.34 -10.33 -34.51
N ALA A 598 2.91 -11.44 -34.97
CA ALA A 598 2.47 -12.79 -34.67
C ALA A 598 3.53 -13.47 -33.79
N ALA A 599 3.15 -13.93 -32.61
CA ALA A 599 4.07 -14.58 -31.69
C ALA A 599 3.40 -15.74 -30.95
N ARG A 600 4.09 -16.89 -30.90
CA ARG A 600 3.69 -18.04 -30.10
C ARG A 600 4.09 -17.81 -28.63
N ASN A 601 3.30 -18.34 -27.73
CA ASN A 601 3.54 -18.25 -26.30
C ASN A 601 3.73 -16.78 -25.83
N ASN A 602 4.80 -16.47 -25.11
CA ASN A 602 5.14 -15.12 -24.66
C ASN A 602 6.24 -14.46 -25.51
N GLU A 603 6.52 -15.00 -26.71
CA GLU A 603 7.54 -14.47 -27.63
C GLU A 603 7.24 -13.05 -28.12
N HIS A 604 5.98 -12.61 -28.08
CA HIS A 604 5.59 -11.24 -28.46
C HIS A 604 6.36 -10.17 -27.66
N ILE A 605 6.68 -10.43 -26.39
CA ILE A 605 7.47 -9.52 -25.55
C ILE A 605 8.90 -9.42 -26.10
N GLN A 606 9.50 -10.56 -26.48
CA GLN A 606 10.84 -10.59 -27.04
C GLN A 606 10.91 -9.94 -28.42
N VAL A 607 9.86 -10.12 -29.23
CA VAL A 607 9.73 -9.48 -30.54
C VAL A 607 9.62 -7.96 -30.39
N ILE A 608 8.76 -7.48 -29.49
CA ILE A 608 8.60 -6.04 -29.20
C ILE A 608 9.93 -5.46 -28.70
N THR A 609 10.62 -6.17 -27.80
CA THR A 609 11.93 -5.72 -27.27
C THR A 609 12.98 -5.63 -28.37
N SER A 610 13.04 -6.61 -29.29
CA SER A 610 13.97 -6.57 -30.41
C SER A 610 13.68 -5.41 -31.36
N LEU A 611 12.41 -5.12 -31.62
CA LEU A 611 11.98 -4.00 -32.44
C LEU A 611 12.29 -2.65 -31.79
N THR A 612 11.97 -2.47 -30.50
CA THR A 612 12.27 -1.23 -29.77
C THR A 612 13.77 -0.96 -29.70
N ASN A 613 14.59 -1.98 -29.51
CA ASN A 613 16.05 -1.81 -29.55
C ASN A 613 16.59 -1.38 -30.94
N ALA A 614 15.95 -1.84 -32.01
CA ALA A 614 16.31 -1.41 -33.37
C ALA A 614 15.80 0.00 -33.72
N LEU A 615 14.80 0.50 -32.98
CA LEU A 615 14.13 1.77 -33.22
C LEU A 615 14.43 2.82 -32.10
N ASP A 616 15.50 2.63 -31.35
CA ASP A 616 15.88 3.46 -30.19
C ASP A 616 16.46 4.85 -30.57
N ASP A 617 16.56 5.17 -31.85
CA ASP A 617 17.06 6.45 -32.35
C ASP A 617 16.00 7.16 -33.19
N ASP A 618 15.58 8.35 -32.76
CA ASP A 618 14.62 9.21 -33.47
C ASP A 618 15.01 9.40 -34.95
N SER A 619 16.29 9.44 -35.25
CA SER A 619 16.79 9.57 -36.62
C SER A 619 16.51 8.32 -37.46
N VAL A 620 16.49 7.14 -36.83
CA VAL A 620 16.15 5.85 -37.49
C VAL A 620 14.66 5.80 -37.76
N ILE A 621 13.84 6.22 -36.79
CA ILE A 621 12.38 6.27 -36.93
C ILE A 621 12.00 7.23 -38.08
N GLU A 622 12.59 8.41 -38.13
CA GLU A 622 12.32 9.39 -39.19
C GLU A 622 12.78 8.88 -40.57
N LYS A 623 13.89 8.19 -40.65
CA LYS A 623 14.33 7.53 -41.89
C LYS A 623 13.36 6.44 -42.33
N LEU A 624 12.95 5.56 -41.41
CA LEU A 624 11.99 4.48 -41.68
C LEU A 624 10.61 5.00 -42.08
N ALA A 625 10.20 6.12 -41.52
CA ALA A 625 8.92 6.74 -41.85
C ALA A 625 8.88 7.40 -43.23
N ASN A 626 10.04 7.74 -43.80
CA ASN A 626 10.15 8.47 -45.08
C ASN A 626 10.85 7.71 -46.18
N THR A 627 11.47 6.54 -45.89
CA THR A 627 12.18 5.77 -46.94
C THR A 627 11.23 5.20 -47.99
N THR A 628 11.70 5.11 -49.21
CA THR A 628 11.03 4.45 -50.33
C THR A 628 11.68 3.12 -50.73
N ARG A 629 12.70 2.69 -49.98
CA ARG A 629 13.49 1.48 -50.31
C ARG A 629 13.32 0.41 -49.22
N VAL A 630 12.80 -0.74 -49.65
CA VAL A 630 12.62 -1.92 -48.77
C VAL A 630 13.95 -2.36 -48.14
N GLN A 631 15.05 -2.32 -48.92
CA GLN A 631 16.36 -2.74 -48.44
C GLN A 631 16.84 -1.88 -47.25
N GLU A 632 16.57 -0.60 -47.26
CA GLU A 632 16.93 0.31 -46.15
C GLU A 632 16.21 -0.04 -44.86
N VAL A 633 14.92 -0.46 -44.94
CA VAL A 633 14.17 -0.96 -43.78
C VAL A 633 14.81 -2.25 -43.24
N LEU A 634 15.18 -3.18 -44.12
CA LEU A 634 15.83 -4.43 -43.73
C LEU A 634 17.19 -4.20 -43.07
N ASP A 635 17.99 -3.27 -43.60
CA ASP A 635 19.31 -2.96 -43.07
C ASP A 635 19.21 -2.26 -41.69
N LEU A 636 18.32 -1.30 -41.54
CA LEU A 636 18.12 -0.57 -40.27
C LEU A 636 17.57 -1.48 -39.18
N LEU A 637 16.59 -2.34 -39.49
CA LEU A 637 16.00 -3.26 -38.52
C LEU A 637 16.87 -4.49 -38.21
N SER A 638 17.84 -4.81 -39.06
CA SER A 638 18.81 -5.90 -38.82
C SER A 638 20.08 -5.47 -38.08
N GLY A 639 20.17 -4.17 -37.69
CA GLY A 639 21.34 -3.63 -36.99
C GLY A 639 22.61 -3.52 -37.83
N LYS A 640 22.54 -3.61 -39.16
CA LYS A 640 23.66 -3.33 -40.03
C LYS A 640 23.76 -1.83 -40.30
N PRO A 641 24.97 -1.21 -40.17
CA PRO A 641 25.11 0.20 -40.48
C PRO A 641 24.75 0.41 -41.97
N ALA A 642 23.91 1.42 -42.23
CA ALA A 642 23.59 1.82 -43.60
C ALA A 642 24.88 2.16 -44.33
N VAL A 643 25.20 1.43 -45.37
CA VAL A 643 26.30 1.76 -46.28
C VAL A 643 25.90 3.02 -47.03
N ALA A 644 26.70 4.08 -46.88
CA ALA A 644 26.51 5.42 -47.44
C ALA A 644 26.32 5.43 -48.96
#